data_647cc149f6639e3327b28388aec5ad59
#
_entry.id   647cc149f6639e3327b28388aec5ad59
#
_cell.length_a   1.000
_cell.length_b   1.000
_cell.length_c   1.000
_cell.angle_alpha   90.00
_cell.angle_beta   90.00
_cell.angle_gamma   90.00
#
_symmetry.space_group_name_H-M   'P 1'
#
loop_
_entity.id
_entity.type
_entity.pdbx_description
1 polymer ?
#
loop_
_entity_poly.entity_id
_entity_poly.type
_entity_poly.pdbx_seq_one_letter_code
_entity_poly.pdbx_strand_id
1 'polypeptide(L)'
;MRKTLAYVLSLAVILSMTMMPAGTFAATGSAPAAPTAVKAVAKTETSIKLSWAGSSDAKGYAVYKYDGKSYKKIKTTASKSFTNTKLKKNKAYSYKIKAYKTVNGKKVYSKYSYKVKAVPKATSSKKATNVTKVVLDKTALQMKTGETAELNVSLKPNGKLVTNKIVWSSSDKKVAAVDSEGKVTAVATGNCTITARAHNGITAKADVNVLTDLSMAEDISKMTAFTKDATEYAEKLGYELAYNMDLADDKTGFRTAGSDAEHKTADYLANEFKKIGLADVTKEAVTVDKWQFNEAYMTLNYKNKSGEAKTLKIDDMVSYAAQGTKQLGGDYSSLEIADMGRGTEAEYQAYYKKNDCKDMSGKIVLVGVDQWNDIWIDGPYMEAAVQKAAAIVTYPVGGYASYDDDTLNMQDICAPDMKMPCTSITKNDAVRIKNVIENGTAVKAELYVDNEVGSQNGTSYNVVGKIKGTANTGQQILVAAHYDKYFYGFEDDCMAIGLVAGIAKTMIDSGFKPANDIVFVAHGAEEWGRFDTSTDWAIGSWEMITKVHPEWQGKTLALINFEMPGVDSYNDNGVMRTTYEVGGIGKDLLASGLLANVKSFYKNGVVVKNDDDELPRTDCISYQFNGVPAFMPRQEDKSQWSKNRYHTPRDDNNVTDTKGDGVHSKALIEYQMALYSALAMYIDGTPALELDFNSRCDDFEQAIEGTEKYATATSVAEYKAQLAELRTAAKANLEEAKKINADYEAAYKAGDAKDMEAARAAGIKHNTEALKAFRYVQDEFMGLADYGDIEVHHKCLQNNLDLYDKVVAALSDGNITEDDIWIAADINGYYENYAYLYSDEVCTMSNDLLMNTKVESNWGSNKMTLAIKDSWKTTKNMYAKWNEGVKDAAEYKVFADEYRGYMDTLKTKLQAYVKSETGAMKVLKTML
;
A
#
# COMPACT_ATOMS: atom_id res chain seq x y z
N MET A 1 -8.23 -6.84 26.42
CA MET A 1 -9.15 -5.76 26.83
C MET A 1 -8.71 -4.39 26.27
N ARG A 2 -7.41 -4.15 25.99
CA ARG A 2 -6.86 -2.85 25.55
C ARG A 2 -7.21 -2.45 24.09
N LYS A 3 -7.43 -3.41 23.19
CA LYS A 3 -7.86 -3.13 21.80
C LYS A 3 -9.34 -2.74 21.63
N THR A 4 -10.15 -2.89 22.66
CA THR A 4 -11.59 -2.62 22.58
C THR A 4 -11.94 -1.14 22.85
N LEU A 5 -11.04 -0.36 23.48
CA LEU A 5 -11.32 1.03 23.81
C LEU A 5 -10.93 2.01 22.69
N ALA A 6 -9.83 1.79 22.00
CA ALA A 6 -9.48 2.58 20.82
C ALA A 6 -10.47 2.36 19.66
N TYR A 7 -10.94 1.13 19.47
CA TYR A 7 -12.01 0.83 18.51
C TYR A 7 -13.39 1.41 18.93
N VAL A 8 -13.64 1.57 20.21
CA VAL A 8 -14.93 2.13 20.70
C VAL A 8 -14.97 3.64 20.57
N LEU A 9 -13.84 4.34 20.65
CA LEU A 9 -13.82 5.80 20.46
C LEU A 9 -13.87 6.19 18.97
N SER A 10 -13.22 5.46 18.08
CA SER A 10 -13.35 5.66 16.62
C SER A 10 -14.72 5.23 16.09
N LEU A 11 -15.38 4.22 16.68
CA LEU A 11 -16.75 3.86 16.32
C LEU A 11 -17.80 4.84 16.91
N ALA A 12 -17.53 5.51 18.01
CA ALA A 12 -18.48 6.47 18.61
C ALA A 12 -18.60 7.77 17.81
N VAL A 13 -17.56 8.19 17.12
CA VAL A 13 -17.59 9.36 16.22
C VAL A 13 -18.28 9.04 14.89
N ILE A 14 -18.14 7.79 14.40
CA ILE A 14 -18.83 7.34 13.17
C ILE A 14 -20.31 7.03 13.45
N LEU A 15 -20.71 6.68 14.68
CA LEU A 15 -22.11 6.35 15.00
C LEU A 15 -22.98 7.57 15.32
N SER A 16 -22.44 8.77 15.45
CA SER A 16 -23.22 9.98 15.71
C SER A 16 -23.75 10.69 14.47
N MET A 17 -23.42 10.26 13.26
CA MET A 17 -23.92 10.84 12.01
C MET A 17 -24.93 10.00 11.23
N THR A 18 -25.34 8.82 11.70
CA THR A 18 -26.36 8.00 10.99
C THR A 18 -27.35 7.31 11.95
N MET A 19 -27.99 8.06 12.83
CA MET A 19 -29.27 7.62 13.41
C MET A 19 -30.42 8.43 12.83
N MET A 20 -30.72 8.20 11.56
CA MET A 20 -32.12 8.23 11.14
C MET A 20 -32.73 6.87 11.48
N PRO A 21 -33.98 6.83 11.98
CA PRO A 21 -34.60 5.58 12.37
C PRO A 21 -34.65 4.66 11.17
N ALA A 22 -34.13 3.45 11.33
CA ALA A 22 -34.35 2.38 10.36
C ALA A 22 -35.86 2.12 10.32
N GLY A 23 -36.52 2.84 9.43
CA GLY A 23 -37.79 2.41 8.93
C GLY A 23 -37.54 1.01 8.37
N THR A 24 -38.23 0.04 8.96
CA THR A 24 -38.37 -1.29 8.39
C THR A 24 -38.87 -1.14 6.96
N PHE A 25 -37.95 -1.08 5.99
CA PHE A 25 -38.31 -1.40 4.62
C PHE A 25 -38.70 -2.87 4.62
N ALA A 26 -40.01 -3.09 4.90
CA ALA A 26 -40.64 -4.32 4.48
C ALA A 26 -40.24 -4.51 3.04
N ALA A 27 -39.54 -5.60 2.71
CA ALA A 27 -39.18 -5.97 1.35
C ALA A 27 -40.46 -5.94 0.54
N THR A 28 -40.71 -4.84 -0.17
CA THR A 28 -41.82 -4.72 -1.12
C THR A 28 -41.61 -5.84 -2.11
N GLY A 29 -42.62 -6.70 -2.29
CA GLY A 29 -42.54 -7.94 -3.05
C GLY A 29 -42.33 -7.70 -4.54
N SER A 30 -41.21 -7.07 -4.94
CA SER A 30 -40.81 -6.85 -6.32
C SER A 30 -40.70 -8.19 -7.05
N ALA A 31 -41.17 -8.26 -8.28
CA ALA A 31 -41.03 -9.44 -9.12
C ALA A 31 -39.54 -9.76 -9.38
N PRO A 32 -39.17 -11.04 -9.50
CA PRO A 32 -37.80 -11.39 -9.87
C PRO A 32 -37.46 -10.86 -11.28
N ALA A 33 -36.16 -10.72 -11.58
CA ALA A 33 -35.69 -10.36 -12.91
C ALA A 33 -36.11 -11.42 -13.95
N ALA A 34 -36.34 -10.98 -15.19
CA ALA A 34 -36.74 -11.90 -16.27
C ALA A 34 -35.54 -12.81 -16.65
N PRO A 35 -35.81 -14.10 -16.99
CA PRO A 35 -34.74 -15.00 -17.43
C PRO A 35 -33.99 -14.47 -18.65
N THR A 36 -32.65 -14.55 -18.62
CA THR A 36 -31.75 -14.11 -19.69
C THR A 36 -31.13 -15.32 -20.41
N ALA A 37 -30.30 -15.08 -21.43
CA ALA A 37 -29.59 -16.10 -22.21
C ALA A 37 -30.48 -17.30 -22.66
N VAL A 38 -31.75 -17.00 -22.95
CA VAL A 38 -32.72 -18.02 -23.37
C VAL A 38 -32.36 -18.59 -24.72
N LYS A 39 -32.20 -19.91 -24.82
CA LYS A 39 -31.91 -20.65 -26.06
C LYS A 39 -32.95 -21.70 -26.34
N ALA A 40 -33.21 -21.98 -27.61
CA ALA A 40 -34.08 -23.07 -28.07
C ALA A 40 -33.33 -23.93 -29.10
N VAL A 41 -32.97 -25.13 -28.72
CA VAL A 41 -32.16 -26.04 -29.55
C VAL A 41 -32.97 -27.29 -29.88
N ALA A 42 -33.00 -27.68 -31.17
CA ALA A 42 -33.60 -28.91 -31.60
C ALA A 42 -32.84 -30.14 -31.05
N LYS A 43 -33.54 -31.03 -30.33
CA LYS A 43 -32.99 -32.30 -29.83
C LYS A 43 -33.26 -33.44 -30.81
N THR A 44 -34.53 -33.57 -31.20
CA THR A 44 -34.98 -34.60 -32.17
C THR A 44 -35.94 -33.97 -33.15
N GLU A 45 -36.41 -34.77 -34.12
CA GLU A 45 -37.43 -34.34 -35.07
C GLU A 45 -38.79 -33.94 -34.42
N THR A 46 -39.00 -34.24 -33.14
CA THR A 46 -40.23 -33.97 -32.41
C THR A 46 -40.00 -33.29 -31.05
N SER A 47 -38.75 -32.76 -30.80
CA SER A 47 -38.45 -32.14 -29.54
C SER A 47 -37.50 -30.97 -29.62
N ILE A 48 -37.70 -29.95 -28.77
CA ILE A 48 -36.86 -28.77 -28.62
C ILE A 48 -36.47 -28.65 -27.13
N LYS A 49 -35.17 -28.55 -26.84
CA LYS A 49 -34.66 -28.17 -25.54
C LYS A 49 -34.55 -26.66 -25.41
N LEU A 50 -35.18 -26.13 -24.34
CA LEU A 50 -35.03 -24.75 -23.89
C LEU A 50 -34.03 -24.73 -22.74
N SER A 51 -33.20 -23.70 -22.68
CA SER A 51 -32.32 -23.41 -21.56
C SER A 51 -32.24 -21.89 -21.35
N TRP A 52 -31.92 -21.45 -20.12
CA TRP A 52 -31.85 -20.03 -19.78
C TRP A 52 -30.95 -19.81 -18.57
N ALA A 53 -30.47 -18.59 -18.41
CA ALA A 53 -29.90 -18.10 -17.16
C ALA A 53 -31.04 -17.60 -16.26
N GLY A 54 -31.00 -17.95 -14.98
CA GLY A 54 -32.00 -17.54 -14.01
C GLY A 54 -31.58 -16.27 -13.27
N SER A 55 -32.51 -15.62 -12.58
CA SER A 55 -32.21 -14.59 -11.57
C SER A 55 -31.89 -15.24 -10.22
N SER A 56 -31.05 -14.60 -9.42
CA SER A 56 -30.63 -15.07 -8.11
C SER A 56 -31.79 -15.28 -7.13
N ASP A 57 -32.82 -14.44 -7.23
CA ASP A 57 -34.00 -14.46 -6.36
C ASP A 57 -35.19 -15.32 -6.88
N ALA A 58 -35.00 -16.03 -8.00
CA ALA A 58 -36.06 -16.87 -8.57
C ALA A 58 -36.12 -18.22 -7.86
N LYS A 59 -37.33 -18.56 -7.36
CA LYS A 59 -37.65 -19.88 -6.81
C LYS A 59 -37.98 -20.93 -7.90
N GLY A 60 -38.29 -20.45 -9.12
CA GLY A 60 -38.52 -21.30 -10.27
C GLY A 60 -38.99 -20.55 -11.50
N TYR A 61 -39.35 -21.26 -12.55
CA TYR A 61 -39.64 -20.75 -13.87
C TYR A 61 -40.92 -21.32 -14.45
N ALA A 62 -41.64 -20.49 -15.20
CA ALA A 62 -42.79 -20.88 -16.00
C ALA A 62 -42.44 -20.73 -17.49
N VAL A 63 -42.58 -21.82 -18.25
CA VAL A 63 -42.31 -21.87 -19.69
C VAL A 63 -43.64 -21.70 -20.44
N TYR A 64 -43.63 -20.80 -21.41
CA TYR A 64 -44.79 -20.51 -22.24
C TYR A 64 -44.47 -20.80 -23.72
N LYS A 65 -45.48 -21.41 -24.40
CA LYS A 65 -45.42 -21.68 -25.84
C LYS A 65 -46.53 -20.89 -26.55
N TYR A 66 -46.21 -20.35 -27.73
CA TYR A 66 -47.22 -19.66 -28.55
C TYR A 66 -48.09 -20.69 -29.24
N ASP A 67 -49.41 -20.56 -29.10
CA ASP A 67 -50.44 -21.48 -29.66
C ASP A 67 -50.98 -21.03 -31.01
N GLY A 68 -50.62 -19.83 -31.47
CA GLY A 68 -51.14 -19.17 -32.67
C GLY A 68 -51.90 -17.90 -32.35
N LYS A 69 -52.42 -17.75 -31.12
CA LYS A 69 -53.13 -16.56 -30.64
C LYS A 69 -52.42 -15.89 -29.46
N SER A 70 -51.88 -16.68 -28.53
CA SER A 70 -51.28 -16.16 -27.29
C SER A 70 -50.19 -17.11 -26.75
N TYR A 71 -49.43 -16.68 -25.73
CA TYR A 71 -48.47 -17.50 -25.03
C TYR A 71 -49.13 -18.24 -23.88
N LYS A 72 -49.30 -19.57 -24.02
CA LYS A 72 -49.85 -20.46 -22.99
C LYS A 72 -48.73 -21.10 -22.16
N LYS A 73 -48.93 -21.16 -20.86
CA LYS A 73 -48.02 -21.85 -19.95
C LYS A 73 -48.07 -23.37 -20.17
N ILE A 74 -46.92 -23.96 -20.47
CA ILE A 74 -46.81 -25.42 -20.75
C ILE A 74 -46.01 -26.16 -19.67
N LYS A 75 -45.23 -25.48 -18.83
CA LYS A 75 -44.49 -26.11 -17.72
C LYS A 75 -44.16 -25.08 -16.65
N THR A 76 -44.12 -25.53 -15.42
CA THR A 76 -43.46 -24.88 -14.29
C THR A 76 -42.34 -25.81 -13.81
N THR A 77 -41.16 -25.25 -13.53
CA THR A 77 -39.93 -26.00 -13.15
C THR A 77 -39.00 -25.17 -12.29
N ALA A 78 -38.26 -25.80 -11.38
CA ALA A 78 -37.14 -25.17 -10.69
C ALA A 78 -35.85 -25.21 -11.55
N SER A 79 -35.78 -26.16 -12.50
CA SER A 79 -34.60 -26.28 -13.41
C SER A 79 -34.52 -25.09 -14.38
N LYS A 80 -33.30 -24.68 -14.72
CA LYS A 80 -32.99 -23.68 -15.75
C LYS A 80 -33.05 -24.27 -17.18
N SER A 81 -33.70 -25.42 -17.37
CA SER A 81 -33.95 -26.02 -18.68
C SER A 81 -35.23 -26.82 -18.72
N PHE A 82 -35.78 -27.00 -19.92
CA PHE A 82 -36.97 -27.83 -20.17
C PHE A 82 -36.93 -28.33 -21.62
N THR A 83 -37.25 -29.62 -21.84
CA THR A 83 -37.41 -30.17 -23.20
C THR A 83 -38.90 -30.33 -23.49
N ASN A 84 -39.39 -29.61 -24.50
CA ASN A 84 -40.73 -29.74 -25.02
C ASN A 84 -40.74 -30.84 -26.10
N THR A 85 -41.53 -31.87 -25.88
CA THR A 85 -41.63 -33.07 -26.72
C THR A 85 -42.96 -33.12 -27.47
N LYS A 86 -43.17 -34.17 -28.31
CA LYS A 86 -44.39 -34.45 -29.09
C LYS A 86 -44.76 -33.25 -30.04
N LEU A 87 -43.72 -32.60 -30.57
CA LEU A 87 -43.85 -31.52 -31.53
C LEU A 87 -44.01 -32.07 -32.96
N LYS A 88 -44.75 -31.32 -33.80
CA LYS A 88 -44.87 -31.65 -35.24
C LYS A 88 -43.55 -31.40 -35.97
N LYS A 89 -43.05 -32.39 -36.72
CA LYS A 89 -41.83 -32.27 -37.56
C LYS A 89 -41.94 -31.02 -38.46
N ASN A 90 -40.79 -30.36 -38.63
CA ASN A 90 -40.62 -29.22 -39.55
C ASN A 90 -41.55 -27.99 -39.26
N LYS A 91 -42.23 -27.95 -38.11
CA LYS A 91 -43.03 -26.78 -37.67
C LYS A 91 -42.24 -25.96 -36.67
N ALA A 92 -42.27 -24.62 -36.86
CA ALA A 92 -41.62 -23.70 -35.94
C ALA A 92 -42.49 -23.45 -34.69
N TYR A 93 -41.85 -23.38 -33.53
CA TYR A 93 -42.45 -23.08 -32.23
C TYR A 93 -41.75 -21.92 -31.56
N SER A 94 -42.55 -21.04 -30.96
CA SER A 94 -42.03 -19.86 -30.23
C SER A 94 -42.28 -20.04 -28.71
N TYR A 95 -41.31 -19.59 -27.94
CA TYR A 95 -41.33 -19.73 -26.46
C TYR A 95 -40.92 -18.41 -25.82
N LYS A 96 -41.46 -18.19 -24.60
CA LYS A 96 -41.02 -17.20 -23.61
C LYS A 96 -40.99 -17.85 -22.23
N ILE A 97 -40.22 -17.29 -21.32
CA ILE A 97 -40.06 -17.81 -19.96
C ILE A 97 -40.27 -16.64 -18.99
N LYS A 98 -40.87 -16.93 -17.84
CA LYS A 98 -40.93 -16.06 -16.68
C LYS A 98 -40.24 -16.72 -15.50
N ALA A 99 -39.48 -15.99 -14.70
CA ALA A 99 -39.11 -16.40 -13.37
C ALA A 99 -40.26 -16.14 -12.39
N TYR A 100 -40.31 -16.81 -11.26
CA TYR A 100 -41.21 -16.47 -10.16
C TYR A 100 -40.52 -16.67 -8.82
N LYS A 101 -40.92 -15.89 -7.83
CA LYS A 101 -40.69 -16.15 -6.40
C LYS A 101 -42.04 -16.19 -5.66
N THR A 102 -41.99 -16.65 -4.41
CA THR A 102 -43.18 -16.70 -3.55
C THR A 102 -43.09 -15.56 -2.55
N VAL A 103 -44.12 -14.71 -2.52
CA VAL A 103 -44.26 -13.61 -1.57
C VAL A 103 -45.63 -13.80 -0.90
N ASN A 104 -45.67 -13.90 0.41
CA ASN A 104 -46.89 -14.13 1.20
C ASN A 104 -47.74 -15.28 0.65
N GLY A 105 -47.12 -16.42 0.33
CA GLY A 105 -47.76 -17.63 -0.19
C GLY A 105 -48.20 -17.56 -1.66
N LYS A 106 -48.14 -16.40 -2.31
CA LYS A 106 -48.53 -16.18 -3.72
C LYS A 106 -47.31 -16.08 -4.63
N LYS A 107 -47.44 -16.64 -5.87
CA LYS A 107 -46.37 -16.54 -6.89
C LYS A 107 -46.42 -15.16 -7.57
N VAL A 108 -45.29 -14.41 -7.45
CA VAL A 108 -45.05 -13.18 -8.18
C VAL A 108 -44.12 -13.49 -9.36
N TYR A 109 -44.55 -13.12 -10.56
CA TYR A 109 -43.83 -13.46 -11.80
C TYR A 109 -43.10 -12.25 -12.38
N SER A 110 -41.94 -12.53 -12.95
CA SER A 110 -41.17 -11.55 -13.73
C SER A 110 -41.89 -11.11 -15.00
N LYS A 111 -41.36 -10.08 -15.68
CA LYS A 111 -41.65 -9.84 -17.10
C LYS A 111 -41.26 -11.09 -17.91
N TYR A 112 -41.78 -11.22 -19.13
CA TYR A 112 -41.35 -12.29 -20.04
C TYR A 112 -39.90 -12.10 -20.47
N SER A 113 -39.18 -13.20 -20.64
CA SER A 113 -37.94 -13.21 -21.42
C SER A 113 -38.20 -12.75 -22.87
N TYR A 114 -37.12 -12.46 -23.58
CA TYR A 114 -37.26 -12.34 -25.03
C TYR A 114 -37.80 -13.63 -25.68
N LYS A 115 -38.40 -13.48 -26.86
CA LYS A 115 -38.93 -14.59 -27.62
C LYS A 115 -37.81 -15.35 -28.34
N VAL A 116 -37.81 -16.68 -28.15
CA VAL A 116 -37.00 -17.60 -28.97
C VAL A 116 -37.91 -18.42 -29.85
N LYS A 117 -37.44 -18.74 -31.09
CA LYS A 117 -38.18 -19.53 -32.09
C LYS A 117 -37.25 -20.62 -32.61
N ALA A 118 -37.73 -21.85 -32.62
CA ALA A 118 -36.97 -22.97 -33.20
C ALA A 118 -37.93 -23.95 -33.90
N VAL A 119 -37.40 -24.70 -34.86
CA VAL A 119 -37.99 -25.94 -35.39
C VAL A 119 -37.33 -27.14 -34.77
N PRO A 120 -38.03 -28.26 -34.56
CA PRO A 120 -37.40 -29.56 -34.26
C PRO A 120 -36.38 -29.92 -35.34
N LYS A 121 -35.49 -30.85 -35.09
CA LYS A 121 -34.41 -31.24 -36.03
C LYS A 121 -35.01 -31.57 -37.41
N ALA A 122 -34.47 -30.99 -38.47
CA ALA A 122 -35.01 -31.13 -39.83
C ALA A 122 -34.82 -32.58 -40.34
N THR A 123 -35.85 -33.01 -41.08
CA THR A 123 -35.84 -34.36 -41.66
C THR A 123 -35.25 -34.44 -43.04
N SER A 124 -34.99 -33.27 -43.69
CA SER A 124 -34.32 -33.19 -45.00
C SER A 124 -33.63 -31.85 -45.19
N SER A 125 -32.59 -31.81 -46.07
CA SER A 125 -31.84 -30.59 -46.40
C SER A 125 -32.65 -29.55 -47.12
N LYS A 126 -33.81 -29.85 -47.68
CA LYS A 126 -34.76 -28.92 -48.32
C LYS A 126 -35.64 -28.15 -47.32
N LYS A 127 -35.61 -28.52 -46.03
CA LYS A 127 -36.42 -27.88 -45.00
C LYS A 127 -35.56 -26.85 -44.23
N ALA A 128 -36.24 -25.79 -43.72
CA ALA A 128 -35.56 -24.77 -42.92
C ALA A 128 -35.02 -25.33 -41.61
N THR A 129 -33.77 -25.03 -41.32
CA THR A 129 -33.07 -25.46 -40.12
C THR A 129 -32.87 -24.32 -39.15
N ASN A 130 -32.51 -24.63 -37.89
CA ASN A 130 -32.15 -23.62 -36.91
C ASN A 130 -30.71 -23.17 -37.08
N VAL A 131 -30.44 -21.94 -36.70
CA VAL A 131 -29.04 -21.46 -36.60
C VAL A 131 -28.30 -22.29 -35.55
N THR A 132 -27.11 -22.74 -35.86
CA THR A 132 -26.22 -23.47 -34.95
C THR A 132 -25.04 -22.64 -34.45
N LYS A 133 -24.64 -21.61 -35.23
CA LYS A 133 -23.58 -20.69 -34.87
C LYS A 133 -23.87 -19.31 -35.49
N VAL A 134 -23.66 -18.26 -34.69
CA VAL A 134 -23.58 -16.86 -35.14
C VAL A 134 -22.11 -16.50 -35.11
N VAL A 135 -21.59 -15.89 -36.19
CA VAL A 135 -20.21 -15.44 -36.30
C VAL A 135 -20.25 -13.95 -36.66
N LEU A 136 -19.52 -13.15 -35.93
CA LEU A 136 -19.23 -11.75 -36.27
C LEU A 136 -17.90 -11.68 -37.01
N ASP A 137 -17.79 -10.74 -37.94
CA ASP A 137 -16.53 -10.40 -38.63
C ASP A 137 -15.52 -9.75 -37.69
N LYS A 138 -15.99 -9.04 -36.64
CA LYS A 138 -15.19 -8.39 -35.60
C LYS A 138 -15.72 -8.79 -34.23
N THR A 139 -14.80 -9.09 -33.31
CA THR A 139 -15.15 -9.43 -31.90
C THR A 139 -14.79 -8.32 -30.94
N ALA A 140 -14.06 -7.30 -31.39
CA ALA A 140 -13.74 -6.08 -30.65
C ALA A 140 -13.81 -4.87 -31.58
N LEU A 141 -14.24 -3.74 -31.03
CA LEU A 141 -14.26 -2.42 -31.68
C LEU A 141 -13.66 -1.42 -30.69
N GLN A 142 -12.70 -0.64 -31.19
CA GLN A 142 -12.20 0.56 -30.52
C GLN A 142 -12.69 1.77 -31.31
N MET A 143 -13.37 2.71 -30.65
CA MET A 143 -14.06 3.83 -31.29
C MET A 143 -13.86 5.09 -30.48
N LYS A 144 -13.91 6.24 -31.16
CA LYS A 144 -14.05 7.55 -30.49
C LYS A 144 -15.54 7.94 -30.43
N THR A 145 -15.92 8.80 -29.49
CA THR A 145 -17.29 9.30 -29.38
C THR A 145 -17.76 9.92 -30.70
N GLY A 146 -18.94 9.53 -31.17
CA GLY A 146 -19.54 9.96 -32.46
C GLY A 146 -19.16 9.05 -33.63
N GLU A 147 -18.16 8.22 -33.56
CA GLU A 147 -17.80 7.28 -34.61
C GLU A 147 -18.85 6.18 -34.80
N THR A 148 -18.87 5.62 -36.01
CA THR A 148 -19.71 4.49 -36.33
C THR A 148 -18.92 3.35 -36.95
N ALA A 149 -19.27 2.10 -36.62
CA ALA A 149 -18.70 0.90 -37.17
C ALA A 149 -19.78 -0.12 -37.55
N GLU A 150 -19.53 -0.94 -38.54
CA GLU A 150 -20.42 -2.03 -38.92
C GLU A 150 -19.93 -3.38 -38.41
N LEU A 151 -20.83 -4.17 -37.86
CA LEU A 151 -20.64 -5.56 -37.49
C LEU A 151 -21.43 -6.45 -38.44
N ASN A 152 -20.70 -7.24 -39.23
CA ASN A 152 -21.30 -8.16 -40.16
C ASN A 152 -21.50 -9.55 -39.55
N VAL A 153 -22.67 -10.15 -39.85
CA VAL A 153 -23.03 -11.45 -39.30
C VAL A 153 -23.06 -12.52 -40.38
N SER A 154 -22.40 -13.65 -40.11
CA SER A 154 -22.61 -14.88 -40.84
C SER A 154 -23.27 -15.95 -39.96
N LEU A 155 -24.20 -16.72 -40.57
CA LEU A 155 -24.99 -17.72 -39.85
C LEU A 155 -24.64 -19.14 -40.37
N LYS A 156 -24.51 -20.08 -39.45
CA LYS A 156 -24.32 -21.49 -39.80
C LYS A 156 -25.54 -22.32 -39.36
N PRO A 157 -25.87 -23.44 -40.03
CA PRO A 157 -25.27 -23.96 -41.28
C PRO A 157 -25.67 -23.08 -42.46
N ASN A 158 -24.86 -23.13 -43.53
CA ASN A 158 -25.22 -22.53 -44.81
C ASN A 158 -26.49 -23.21 -45.35
N GLY A 159 -27.37 -22.47 -46.01
CA GLY A 159 -28.60 -23.00 -46.60
C GLY A 159 -29.87 -22.37 -46.04
N LYS A 160 -31.04 -23.00 -46.24
CA LYS A 160 -32.31 -22.47 -45.83
C LYS A 160 -32.49 -22.48 -44.32
N LEU A 161 -32.45 -21.29 -43.68
CA LEU A 161 -32.68 -21.09 -42.24
C LEU A 161 -34.14 -20.76 -41.95
N VAL A 162 -34.58 -20.97 -40.69
CA VAL A 162 -35.90 -20.57 -40.18
C VAL A 162 -36.12 -19.08 -40.39
N THR A 163 -35.09 -18.29 -40.22
CA THR A 163 -34.99 -16.86 -40.53
C THR A 163 -33.55 -16.43 -40.40
N ASN A 164 -33.13 -15.46 -41.16
CA ASN A 164 -31.81 -14.81 -41.09
C ASN A 164 -31.82 -13.59 -40.19
N LYS A 165 -33.00 -13.21 -39.65
CA LYS A 165 -33.15 -12.03 -38.82
C LYS A 165 -32.35 -12.15 -37.56
N ILE A 166 -31.45 -11.20 -37.34
CA ILE A 166 -30.68 -11.00 -36.11
C ILE A 166 -31.41 -9.92 -35.26
N VAL A 167 -31.32 -10.07 -33.97
CA VAL A 167 -31.71 -9.05 -32.98
C VAL A 167 -30.44 -8.57 -32.31
N TRP A 168 -30.14 -7.33 -32.53
CA TRP A 168 -28.99 -6.66 -31.93
C TRP A 168 -29.37 -6.04 -30.58
N SER A 169 -28.39 -5.95 -29.69
CA SER A 169 -28.54 -5.25 -28.40
C SER A 169 -27.18 -4.84 -27.88
N SER A 170 -27.12 -3.69 -27.24
CA SER A 170 -26.00 -3.23 -26.43
C SER A 170 -26.25 -3.56 -24.96
N SER A 171 -25.21 -3.87 -24.21
CA SER A 171 -25.25 -4.00 -22.74
C SER A 171 -25.42 -2.64 -22.08
N ASP A 172 -24.84 -1.58 -22.66
CA ASP A 172 -25.04 -0.18 -22.26
C ASP A 172 -25.17 0.72 -23.51
N LYS A 173 -26.36 1.24 -23.72
CA LYS A 173 -26.67 2.15 -24.83
C LYS A 173 -26.13 3.56 -24.61
N LYS A 174 -25.77 3.91 -23.39
CA LYS A 174 -25.15 5.21 -23.09
C LYS A 174 -23.71 5.25 -23.57
N VAL A 175 -23.04 4.08 -23.60
CA VAL A 175 -21.68 3.93 -24.12
C VAL A 175 -21.69 3.73 -25.63
N ALA A 176 -22.38 2.71 -26.14
CA ALA A 176 -22.58 2.54 -27.58
C ALA A 176 -23.94 1.96 -27.89
N ALA A 177 -24.58 2.50 -28.90
CA ALA A 177 -25.85 2.02 -29.45
C ALA A 177 -25.60 1.14 -30.68
N VAL A 178 -26.52 0.21 -30.96
CA VAL A 178 -26.52 -0.61 -32.18
C VAL A 178 -27.91 -0.61 -32.81
N ASP A 179 -27.98 -0.41 -34.09
CA ASP A 179 -29.24 -0.44 -34.87
C ASP A 179 -29.66 -1.87 -35.27
N SER A 180 -30.73 -1.96 -36.08
CA SER A 180 -31.27 -3.24 -36.55
C SER A 180 -30.39 -3.93 -37.59
N GLU A 181 -29.48 -3.24 -38.20
CA GLU A 181 -28.60 -3.70 -39.29
C GLU A 181 -27.21 -4.09 -38.81
N GLY A 182 -26.85 -3.69 -37.56
CA GLY A 182 -25.56 -4.01 -36.96
C GLY A 182 -24.58 -2.84 -36.98
N LYS A 183 -25.05 -1.64 -37.34
CA LYS A 183 -24.27 -0.41 -37.27
C LYS A 183 -24.21 0.03 -35.79
N VAL A 184 -23.01 0.06 -35.27
CA VAL A 184 -22.68 0.52 -33.93
C VAL A 184 -22.36 2.00 -34.01
N THR A 185 -22.89 2.79 -33.08
CA THR A 185 -22.59 4.22 -32.88
C THR A 185 -22.03 4.40 -31.48
N ALA A 186 -20.83 4.94 -31.35
CA ALA A 186 -20.23 5.34 -30.08
C ALA A 186 -20.93 6.58 -29.54
N VAL A 187 -21.41 6.54 -28.31
CA VAL A 187 -22.23 7.61 -27.70
C VAL A 187 -21.46 8.39 -26.65
N ALA A 188 -20.77 7.67 -25.75
CA ALA A 188 -19.92 8.23 -24.69
C ALA A 188 -18.80 7.25 -24.32
N THR A 189 -17.75 7.78 -23.73
CA THR A 189 -16.59 6.99 -23.23
C THR A 189 -17.04 5.85 -22.31
N GLY A 190 -16.42 4.68 -22.43
CA GLY A 190 -16.69 3.51 -21.62
C GLY A 190 -16.69 2.22 -22.41
N ASN A 191 -17.04 1.12 -21.75
CA ASN A 191 -17.12 -0.21 -22.31
C ASN A 191 -18.56 -0.73 -22.37
N CYS A 192 -18.87 -1.40 -23.46
CA CYS A 192 -20.08 -2.19 -23.55
C CYS A 192 -19.90 -3.39 -24.47
N THR A 193 -20.84 -4.33 -24.42
CA THR A 193 -20.85 -5.51 -25.31
C THR A 193 -22.04 -5.41 -26.25
N ILE A 194 -21.77 -5.45 -27.56
CA ILE A 194 -22.79 -5.62 -28.59
C ILE A 194 -23.08 -7.10 -28.79
N THR A 195 -24.33 -7.48 -28.74
CA THR A 195 -24.76 -8.88 -28.90
C THR A 195 -25.63 -9.04 -30.14
N ALA A 196 -25.20 -9.89 -31.07
CA ALA A 196 -25.97 -10.40 -32.19
C ALA A 196 -26.69 -11.70 -31.79
N ARG A 197 -28.02 -11.75 -31.85
CA ARG A 197 -28.80 -12.91 -31.42
C ARG A 197 -29.72 -13.42 -32.52
N ALA A 198 -29.55 -14.69 -32.85
CA ALA A 198 -30.42 -15.41 -33.76
C ALA A 198 -31.78 -15.78 -33.13
N HIS A 199 -32.72 -16.18 -33.98
CA HIS A 199 -34.11 -16.49 -33.62
C HIS A 199 -34.29 -17.55 -32.52
N ASN A 200 -33.30 -18.45 -32.35
CA ASN A 200 -33.34 -19.53 -31.38
C ASN A 200 -32.45 -19.25 -30.13
N GLY A 201 -31.91 -18.03 -30.03
CA GLY A 201 -31.15 -17.57 -28.87
C GLY A 201 -29.65 -17.83 -28.95
N ILE A 202 -29.14 -18.37 -30.07
CA ILE A 202 -27.69 -18.45 -30.29
C ILE A 202 -27.17 -17.03 -30.51
N THR A 203 -26.03 -16.71 -29.88
CA THR A 203 -25.45 -15.37 -29.88
C THR A 203 -23.98 -15.39 -30.32
N ALA A 204 -23.54 -14.24 -30.83
CA ALA A 204 -22.16 -13.82 -30.86
C ALA A 204 -22.05 -12.43 -30.23
N LYS A 205 -20.88 -12.08 -29.74
CA LYS A 205 -20.63 -10.83 -29.04
C LYS A 205 -19.41 -10.14 -29.64
N ALA A 206 -19.45 -8.81 -29.60
CA ALA A 206 -18.30 -7.96 -29.84
C ALA A 206 -18.21 -6.97 -28.68
N ASP A 207 -17.02 -6.84 -28.11
CA ASP A 207 -16.73 -5.86 -27.09
C ASP A 207 -16.42 -4.52 -27.77
N VAL A 208 -16.98 -3.45 -27.22
CA VAL A 208 -16.83 -2.08 -27.75
C VAL A 208 -16.21 -1.23 -26.63
N ASN A 209 -15.04 -0.69 -26.94
CA ASN A 209 -14.37 0.31 -26.10
C ASN A 209 -14.48 1.67 -26.81
N VAL A 210 -15.16 2.61 -26.19
CA VAL A 210 -15.23 4.00 -26.64
C VAL A 210 -14.23 4.80 -25.83
N LEU A 211 -13.16 5.22 -26.49
CA LEU A 211 -12.09 6.00 -25.89
C LEU A 211 -12.55 7.42 -25.54
N THR A 212 -11.95 7.97 -24.50
CA THR A 212 -11.99 9.42 -24.26
C THR A 212 -11.27 10.15 -25.40
N ASP A 213 -11.61 11.42 -25.60
CA ASP A 213 -11.02 12.25 -26.66
C ASP A 213 -9.82 13.02 -26.10
N LEU A 214 -8.85 12.28 -25.56
CA LEU A 214 -7.58 12.78 -25.06
C LEU A 214 -6.40 12.25 -25.89
N SER A 215 -5.33 13.04 -25.99
CA SER A 215 -4.15 12.73 -26.82
C SER A 215 -3.50 11.39 -26.46
N MET A 216 -3.44 11.04 -25.16
CA MET A 216 -2.86 9.79 -24.66
C MET A 216 -3.78 8.56 -24.74
N ALA A 217 -5.05 8.73 -25.10
CA ALA A 217 -6.05 7.66 -24.98
C ALA A 217 -5.73 6.42 -25.82
N GLU A 218 -5.18 6.61 -27.02
CA GLU A 218 -4.82 5.49 -27.90
C GLU A 218 -3.63 4.71 -27.34
N ASP A 219 -2.62 5.40 -26.80
CA ASP A 219 -1.42 4.77 -26.28
C ASP A 219 -1.71 3.99 -24.98
N ILE A 220 -2.50 4.57 -24.05
CA ILE A 220 -2.95 3.86 -22.85
C ILE A 220 -3.78 2.62 -23.24
N SER A 221 -4.66 2.74 -24.22
CA SER A 221 -5.47 1.60 -24.67
C SER A 221 -4.61 0.51 -25.32
N LYS A 222 -3.59 0.85 -26.09
CA LYS A 222 -2.63 -0.11 -26.66
C LYS A 222 -1.84 -0.80 -25.54
N MET A 223 -1.32 -0.02 -24.60
CA MET A 223 -0.53 -0.50 -23.46
C MET A 223 -1.25 -1.62 -22.70
N THR A 224 -2.55 -1.49 -22.46
CA THR A 224 -3.31 -2.48 -21.67
C THR A 224 -3.34 -3.88 -22.31
N ALA A 225 -3.03 -4.03 -23.61
CA ALA A 225 -2.94 -5.33 -24.27
C ALA A 225 -1.67 -6.12 -23.88
N PHE A 226 -0.68 -5.45 -23.31
CA PHE A 226 0.62 -6.03 -22.94
C PHE A 226 0.74 -6.37 -21.46
N THR A 227 -0.18 -5.89 -20.61
CA THR A 227 -0.10 -6.07 -19.14
C THR A 227 -0.07 -7.54 -18.74
N LYS A 228 -0.82 -8.41 -19.41
CA LYS A 228 -0.85 -9.84 -19.08
C LYS A 228 0.51 -10.52 -19.21
N ASP A 229 1.18 -10.31 -20.34
CA ASP A 229 2.50 -10.94 -20.61
C ASP A 229 3.58 -10.31 -19.72
N ALA A 230 3.46 -9.02 -19.45
CA ALA A 230 4.34 -8.32 -18.53
C ALA A 230 4.13 -8.77 -17.08
N THR A 231 2.90 -9.13 -16.69
CA THR A 231 2.61 -9.72 -15.36
C THR A 231 3.29 -11.08 -15.20
N GLU A 232 3.28 -11.94 -16.24
CA GLU A 232 4.03 -13.21 -16.19
C GLU A 232 5.54 -12.98 -16.00
N TYR A 233 6.07 -11.92 -16.60
CA TYR A 233 7.46 -11.54 -16.42
C TYR A 233 7.72 -10.99 -15.00
N ALA A 234 6.85 -10.12 -14.50
CA ALA A 234 6.94 -9.53 -13.17
C ALA A 234 6.93 -10.60 -12.06
N GLU A 235 5.96 -11.51 -12.11
CA GLU A 235 5.85 -12.65 -11.20
C GLU A 235 7.12 -13.52 -11.20
N LYS A 236 7.65 -13.80 -12.39
CA LYS A 236 8.89 -14.58 -12.53
C LYS A 236 10.08 -13.84 -11.94
N LEU A 237 10.20 -12.54 -12.16
CA LEU A 237 11.30 -11.74 -11.63
C LEU A 237 11.21 -11.63 -10.11
N GLY A 238 10.02 -11.33 -9.57
CA GLY A 238 9.80 -11.28 -8.11
C GLY A 238 10.12 -12.62 -7.45
N TYR A 239 9.67 -13.73 -8.05
CA TYR A 239 10.01 -15.07 -7.57
C TYR A 239 11.52 -15.35 -7.63
N GLU A 240 12.20 -14.97 -8.71
CA GLU A 240 13.65 -15.12 -8.86
C GLU A 240 14.42 -14.33 -7.79
N LEU A 241 14.00 -13.08 -7.56
CA LEU A 241 14.62 -12.22 -6.53
C LEU A 241 14.41 -12.75 -5.11
N ALA A 242 13.25 -13.37 -4.84
CA ALA A 242 12.94 -13.91 -3.53
C ALA A 242 13.67 -15.24 -3.24
N TYR A 243 13.72 -16.15 -4.23
CA TYR A 243 14.10 -17.55 -3.99
C TYR A 243 15.41 -18.00 -4.65
N ASN A 244 16.04 -17.19 -5.51
CA ASN A 244 17.34 -17.50 -6.04
C ASN A 244 18.44 -17.17 -5.02
N MET A 245 18.98 -18.21 -4.39
CA MET A 245 19.99 -18.06 -3.33
C MET A 245 21.34 -17.52 -3.85
N ASP A 246 21.59 -17.49 -5.16
CA ASP A 246 22.76 -16.78 -5.72
C ASP A 246 22.65 -15.24 -5.57
N LEU A 247 21.41 -14.72 -5.37
CA LEU A 247 21.07 -13.31 -5.19
C LEU A 247 20.77 -12.94 -3.73
N ALA A 248 21.09 -13.82 -2.78
CA ALA A 248 20.80 -13.65 -1.37
C ALA A 248 21.90 -14.32 -0.54
N ASP A 249 21.89 -14.13 0.77
CA ASP A 249 22.65 -14.99 1.67
C ASP A 249 22.13 -16.42 1.61
N ASP A 250 23.02 -17.40 1.48
CA ASP A 250 22.67 -18.80 1.21
C ASP A 250 22.01 -19.54 2.40
N LYS A 251 22.01 -18.94 3.60
CA LYS A 251 21.41 -19.52 4.80
C LYS A 251 20.09 -18.87 5.19
N THR A 252 20.05 -17.55 5.14
CA THR A 252 18.93 -16.76 5.66
C THR A 252 18.04 -16.18 4.56
N GLY A 253 18.58 -16.01 3.37
CA GLY A 253 17.95 -15.28 2.29
C GLY A 253 18.13 -13.76 2.37
N PHE A 254 18.91 -13.26 3.33
CA PHE A 254 19.14 -11.83 3.51
C PHE A 254 19.84 -11.18 2.32
N ARG A 255 19.52 -9.93 2.13
CA ARG A 255 20.11 -9.01 1.15
C ARG A 255 20.18 -7.63 1.79
N THR A 256 21.09 -7.49 2.72
CA THR A 256 21.23 -6.31 3.56
C THR A 256 22.16 -5.27 2.95
N ALA A 257 22.11 -4.04 3.45
CA ALA A 257 22.83 -2.89 2.92
C ALA A 257 24.34 -3.11 2.82
N GLY A 258 24.91 -2.91 1.64
CA GLY A 258 26.34 -3.06 1.35
C GLY A 258 26.85 -4.50 1.40
N SER A 259 25.96 -5.50 1.43
CA SER A 259 26.32 -6.93 1.41
C SER A 259 26.70 -7.42 0.01
N ASP A 260 27.42 -8.53 -0.05
CA ASP A 260 27.76 -9.21 -1.31
C ASP A 260 26.51 -9.65 -2.07
N ALA A 261 25.43 -10.03 -1.37
CA ALA A 261 24.16 -10.43 -1.95
C ALA A 261 23.47 -9.22 -2.63
N GLU A 262 23.49 -8.07 -1.97
CA GLU A 262 22.96 -6.82 -2.53
C GLU A 262 23.72 -6.42 -3.80
N HIS A 263 25.05 -6.48 -3.79
CA HIS A 263 25.88 -6.15 -4.95
C HIS A 263 25.61 -7.07 -6.15
N LYS A 264 25.52 -8.40 -5.92
CA LYS A 264 25.17 -9.37 -6.95
C LYS A 264 23.76 -9.11 -7.53
N THR A 265 22.82 -8.74 -6.68
CA THR A 265 21.46 -8.42 -7.11
C THR A 265 21.40 -7.12 -7.91
N ALA A 266 22.17 -6.10 -7.54
CA ALA A 266 22.31 -4.88 -8.33
C ALA A 266 22.85 -5.18 -9.74
N ASP A 267 23.85 -6.07 -9.86
CA ASP A 267 24.37 -6.52 -11.15
C ASP A 267 23.32 -7.31 -11.97
N TYR A 268 22.56 -8.17 -11.29
CA TYR A 268 21.48 -8.92 -11.91
C TYR A 268 20.37 -7.99 -12.44
N LEU A 269 19.90 -7.04 -11.61
CA LEU A 269 18.86 -6.09 -12.00
C LEU A 269 19.32 -5.15 -13.11
N ALA A 270 20.57 -4.67 -13.10
CA ALA A 270 21.10 -3.88 -14.20
C ALA A 270 21.10 -4.66 -15.53
N ASN A 271 21.34 -5.99 -15.49
CA ASN A 271 21.24 -6.83 -16.68
C ASN A 271 19.76 -7.06 -17.09
N GLU A 272 18.84 -7.27 -16.15
CA GLU A 272 17.40 -7.38 -16.45
C GLU A 272 16.84 -6.10 -17.06
N PHE A 273 17.18 -4.92 -16.53
CA PHE A 273 16.78 -3.63 -17.09
C PHE A 273 17.29 -3.46 -18.55
N LYS A 274 18.54 -3.87 -18.82
CA LYS A 274 19.06 -3.89 -20.22
C LYS A 274 18.31 -4.87 -21.11
N LYS A 275 17.95 -6.06 -20.60
CA LYS A 275 17.18 -7.07 -21.37
C LYS A 275 15.76 -6.60 -21.69
N ILE A 276 15.11 -5.86 -20.80
CA ILE A 276 13.81 -5.22 -21.05
C ILE A 276 13.93 -4.20 -22.19
N GLY A 277 15.09 -3.57 -22.34
CA GLY A 277 15.36 -2.54 -23.34
C GLY A 277 15.40 -1.12 -22.77
N LEU A 278 15.58 -0.96 -21.47
CA LEU A 278 15.82 0.35 -20.86
C LEU A 278 17.15 0.94 -21.33
N ALA A 279 17.16 2.22 -21.56
CA ALA A 279 18.36 2.97 -21.93
C ALA A 279 19.09 3.48 -20.66
N ASP A 280 20.37 3.83 -20.85
CA ASP A 280 21.24 4.46 -19.85
C ASP A 280 21.21 3.72 -18.49
N VAL A 281 21.26 2.38 -18.55
CA VAL A 281 21.22 1.55 -17.34
C VAL A 281 22.54 1.67 -16.58
N THR A 282 22.45 2.17 -15.35
CA THR A 282 23.57 2.41 -14.43
C THR A 282 23.31 1.79 -13.05
N LYS A 283 24.38 1.60 -12.28
CA LYS A 283 24.35 1.34 -10.85
C LYS A 283 24.92 2.57 -10.17
N GLU A 284 24.07 3.28 -9.43
CA GLU A 284 24.44 4.51 -8.74
C GLU A 284 24.86 4.19 -7.31
N ALA A 285 26.13 4.41 -7.01
CA ALA A 285 26.71 4.08 -5.72
C ALA A 285 26.28 5.08 -4.64
N VAL A 286 25.85 4.56 -3.49
CA VAL A 286 25.53 5.32 -2.28
C VAL A 286 26.32 4.80 -1.09
N THR A 287 26.66 5.67 -0.15
CA THR A 287 27.37 5.30 1.07
C THR A 287 26.39 4.87 2.14
N VAL A 288 26.59 3.68 2.70
CA VAL A 288 25.74 3.10 3.73
C VAL A 288 26.59 2.57 4.89
N ASP A 289 25.97 2.29 6.01
CA ASP A 289 26.56 1.47 7.04
C ASP A 289 26.49 0.00 6.57
N LYS A 290 27.65 -0.65 6.42
CA LYS A 290 27.69 -2.03 5.92
C LYS A 290 27.05 -2.98 6.91
N TRP A 291 26.23 -3.89 6.41
CA TRP A 291 25.74 -5.03 7.15
C TRP A 291 25.81 -6.30 6.32
N GLN A 292 26.76 -7.20 6.67
CA GLN A 292 26.95 -8.49 6.04
C GLN A 292 26.80 -9.58 7.10
N PHE A 293 25.66 -10.23 7.15
CA PHE A 293 25.42 -11.39 8.00
C PHE A 293 25.87 -12.67 7.28
N ASN A 294 26.60 -13.55 7.97
CA ASN A 294 27.07 -14.83 7.42
C ASN A 294 26.51 -16.02 8.20
N GLU A 295 26.59 -16.02 9.55
CA GLU A 295 26.17 -17.15 10.37
C GLU A 295 26.03 -16.76 11.84
N ALA A 296 25.04 -17.36 12.52
CA ALA A 296 24.99 -17.35 13.99
C ALA A 296 24.52 -18.70 14.53
N TYR A 297 25.05 -19.09 15.65
CA TYR A 297 24.59 -20.24 16.43
C TYR A 297 24.93 -20.07 17.89
N MET A 298 24.19 -20.80 18.75
CA MET A 298 24.48 -20.87 20.19
C MET A 298 24.43 -22.31 20.68
N THR A 299 25.39 -22.67 21.56
CA THR A 299 25.46 -23.99 22.22
C THR A 299 25.42 -23.81 23.73
N LEU A 300 24.48 -24.47 24.41
CA LEU A 300 24.44 -24.50 25.88
C LEU A 300 24.88 -25.87 26.38
N ASN A 301 25.98 -25.90 27.16
CA ASN A 301 26.44 -27.07 27.86
C ASN A 301 26.00 -26.99 29.33
N TYR A 302 25.36 -28.04 29.85
CA TYR A 302 24.79 -28.03 31.19
C TYR A 302 24.72 -29.45 31.78
N LYS A 303 24.50 -29.55 33.08
CA LYS A 303 24.14 -30.82 33.73
C LYS A 303 22.63 -30.81 34.03
N ASN A 304 21.96 -31.90 33.69
CA ASN A 304 20.53 -32.05 34.03
C ASN A 304 20.35 -32.35 35.53
N LYS A 305 19.09 -32.46 35.99
CA LYS A 305 18.76 -32.76 37.39
C LYS A 305 19.34 -34.06 37.92
N SER A 306 19.72 -35.00 37.04
CA SER A 306 20.43 -36.27 37.40
C SER A 306 21.95 -36.11 37.42
N GLY A 307 22.48 -34.91 37.14
CA GLY A 307 23.92 -34.65 37.06
C GLY A 307 24.59 -35.09 35.74
N GLU A 308 23.83 -35.55 34.77
CA GLU A 308 24.28 -35.99 33.45
C GLU A 308 24.59 -34.76 32.59
N ALA A 309 25.73 -34.74 31.92
CA ALA A 309 26.10 -33.68 30.96
C ALA A 309 25.22 -33.71 29.73
N LYS A 310 24.70 -32.56 29.33
CA LYS A 310 23.81 -32.35 28.18
C LYS A 310 24.27 -31.13 27.37
N THR A 311 23.96 -31.14 26.10
CA THR A 311 24.19 -30.03 25.18
C THR A 311 22.89 -29.70 24.48
N LEU A 312 22.51 -28.42 24.48
CA LEU A 312 21.43 -27.87 23.66
C LEU A 312 22.08 -27.01 22.58
N LYS A 313 21.75 -27.29 21.32
CA LYS A 313 22.14 -26.46 20.17
C LYS A 313 20.97 -25.62 19.71
N ILE A 314 21.26 -24.39 19.33
CA ILE A 314 20.38 -23.44 18.68
C ILE A 314 21.11 -23.02 17.40
N ASP A 315 20.67 -23.54 16.29
CA ASP A 315 21.27 -23.32 14.97
C ASP A 315 20.39 -22.39 14.08
N ASP A 316 19.14 -22.18 14.46
CA ASP A 316 18.20 -21.29 13.79
C ASP A 316 18.25 -19.91 14.46
N MET A 317 19.26 -19.13 14.07
CA MET A 317 19.56 -17.82 14.61
C MET A 317 19.91 -16.85 13.50
N VAL A 318 19.49 -15.59 13.66
CA VAL A 318 19.87 -14.48 12.80
C VAL A 318 20.43 -13.34 13.64
N SER A 319 21.32 -12.52 13.07
CA SER A 319 21.86 -11.34 13.74
C SER A 319 21.20 -10.08 13.22
N TYR A 320 20.87 -9.18 14.13
CA TYR A 320 20.57 -7.80 13.80
C TYR A 320 21.83 -7.10 13.22
N ALA A 321 21.65 -5.89 12.71
CA ALA A 321 22.75 -5.02 12.30
C ALA A 321 23.58 -4.58 13.53
N ALA A 322 24.23 -5.53 14.17
CA ALA A 322 25.06 -5.37 15.36
C ALA A 322 26.39 -6.13 15.17
N GLN A 323 27.40 -5.81 15.98
CA GLN A 323 28.72 -6.39 15.82
C GLN A 323 28.75 -7.90 16.08
N GLY A 324 29.46 -8.66 15.25
CA GLY A 324 29.66 -10.09 15.44
C GLY A 324 30.71 -10.41 16.53
N THR A 325 30.68 -11.63 17.04
CA THR A 325 31.66 -12.08 18.06
C THR A 325 33.10 -12.06 17.56
N LYS A 326 33.37 -12.40 16.31
CA LYS A 326 34.69 -12.31 15.68
C LYS A 326 35.19 -10.86 15.60
N GLN A 327 34.33 -9.94 15.26
CA GLN A 327 34.64 -8.52 15.08
C GLN A 327 35.05 -7.87 16.42
N LEU A 328 34.41 -8.28 17.51
CA LEU A 328 34.74 -7.81 18.87
C LEU A 328 35.98 -8.46 19.46
N GLY A 329 36.40 -9.62 18.98
CA GLY A 329 37.58 -10.35 19.46
C GLY A 329 37.48 -10.85 20.90
N GLY A 330 36.30 -10.98 21.47
CA GLY A 330 36.04 -11.48 22.84
C GLY A 330 36.02 -13.00 22.89
N ASP A 331 36.12 -13.54 24.12
CA ASP A 331 35.89 -14.98 24.38
C ASP A 331 34.38 -15.19 24.65
N TYR A 332 33.66 -15.72 23.69
CA TYR A 332 32.27 -16.06 23.77
C TYR A 332 32.00 -17.57 23.94
N SER A 333 33.04 -18.34 24.33
CA SER A 333 32.97 -19.80 24.39
C SER A 333 32.51 -20.36 25.75
N SER A 334 32.43 -19.54 26.80
CA SER A 334 32.09 -19.98 28.14
C SER A 334 31.32 -18.95 28.96
N LEU A 335 30.31 -18.35 28.36
CA LEU A 335 29.43 -17.35 28.99
C LEU A 335 28.34 -18.00 29.85
N GLU A 336 27.80 -17.27 30.80
CA GLU A 336 26.53 -17.61 31.45
C GLU A 336 25.37 -17.05 30.60
N ILE A 337 24.14 -17.58 30.82
CA ILE A 337 22.93 -17.07 30.20
C ILE A 337 21.86 -16.74 31.26
N ALA A 338 21.20 -15.61 31.12
CA ALA A 338 20.20 -15.14 32.03
C ALA A 338 18.92 -14.74 31.29
N ASP A 339 17.76 -15.19 31.78
CA ASP A 339 16.46 -14.75 31.30
C ASP A 339 16.13 -13.39 31.95
N MET A 340 16.01 -12.36 31.12
CA MET A 340 15.76 -10.98 31.52
C MET A 340 14.34 -10.49 31.19
N GLY A 341 13.41 -11.45 30.94
CA GLY A 341 12.01 -11.08 30.68
C GLY A 341 11.89 -10.18 29.45
N ARG A 342 11.55 -8.92 29.68
CA ARG A 342 11.41 -7.87 28.66
C ARG A 342 12.65 -6.97 28.53
N GLY A 343 13.68 -7.20 29.34
CA GLY A 343 14.91 -6.42 29.33
C GLY A 343 14.76 -4.99 29.89
N THR A 344 13.79 -4.76 30.77
CA THR A 344 13.60 -3.46 31.43
C THR A 344 14.56 -3.27 32.61
N GLU A 345 14.86 -2.03 32.99
CA GLU A 345 15.67 -1.70 34.16
C GLU A 345 15.19 -2.43 35.43
N ALA A 346 13.87 -2.49 35.65
CA ALA A 346 13.29 -3.16 36.82
C ALA A 346 13.62 -4.66 36.86
N GLU A 347 13.65 -5.34 35.72
CA GLU A 347 13.98 -6.75 35.62
C GLU A 347 15.47 -6.99 35.87
N TYR A 348 16.36 -6.13 35.39
CA TYR A 348 17.79 -6.17 35.73
C TYR A 348 18.00 -5.97 37.23
N GLN A 349 17.38 -4.98 37.85
CA GLN A 349 17.51 -4.74 39.30
C GLN A 349 16.96 -5.93 40.11
N ALA A 350 15.85 -6.54 39.71
CA ALA A 350 15.31 -7.73 40.33
C ALA A 350 16.30 -8.94 40.21
N TYR A 351 16.93 -9.11 39.07
CA TYR A 351 17.92 -10.12 38.82
C TYR A 351 19.16 -9.92 39.72
N TYR A 352 19.69 -8.70 39.84
CA TYR A 352 20.84 -8.37 40.68
C TYR A 352 20.58 -8.68 42.16
N LYS A 353 19.40 -8.28 42.65
CA LYS A 353 19.01 -8.57 44.02
C LYS A 353 18.85 -10.06 44.28
N LYS A 354 18.35 -10.84 43.34
CA LYS A 354 18.17 -12.28 43.45
C LYS A 354 19.50 -13.04 43.42
N ASN A 355 20.47 -12.61 42.62
CA ASN A 355 21.70 -13.35 42.33
C ASN A 355 22.95 -12.74 42.96
N ASP A 356 22.82 -11.72 43.80
CA ASP A 356 23.91 -10.99 44.47
C ASP A 356 25.02 -10.55 43.48
N CYS A 357 24.61 -9.97 42.35
CA CYS A 357 25.51 -9.41 41.33
C CYS A 357 25.18 -7.94 41.07
N LYS A 358 26.09 -7.25 40.35
CA LYS A 358 25.97 -5.80 40.13
C LYS A 358 25.80 -5.42 38.66
N ASP A 359 26.13 -6.30 37.76
CA ASP A 359 26.03 -6.11 36.34
C ASP A 359 25.94 -7.49 35.62
N MET A 360 25.83 -7.45 34.29
CA MET A 360 25.69 -8.66 33.43
C MET A 360 27.03 -9.09 32.81
N SER A 361 28.16 -8.63 33.31
CA SER A 361 29.47 -9.01 32.76
C SER A 361 29.63 -10.54 32.67
N GLY A 362 30.05 -11.03 31.48
CA GLY A 362 30.24 -12.46 31.23
C GLY A 362 28.91 -13.22 31.01
N LYS A 363 27.81 -12.55 30.81
CA LYS A 363 26.50 -13.17 30.58
C LYS A 363 25.89 -12.77 29.22
N ILE A 364 25.23 -13.72 28.58
CA ILE A 364 24.27 -13.49 27.53
C ILE A 364 22.91 -13.21 28.19
N VAL A 365 22.20 -12.21 27.75
CA VAL A 365 20.84 -11.94 28.21
C VAL A 365 19.81 -12.42 27.17
N LEU A 366 18.81 -13.14 27.63
CA LEU A 366 17.67 -13.60 26.82
C LEU A 366 16.49 -12.66 27.08
N VAL A 367 15.97 -12.00 26.01
CA VAL A 367 14.95 -10.96 26.11
C VAL A 367 13.80 -11.22 25.15
N GLY A 368 12.56 -11.14 25.63
CA GLY A 368 11.36 -11.23 24.81
C GLY A 368 10.94 -9.85 24.27
N VAL A 369 10.78 -9.73 22.96
CA VAL A 369 10.38 -8.47 22.30
C VAL A 369 9.02 -8.58 21.64
N ASP A 370 8.24 -7.51 21.66
CA ASP A 370 6.97 -7.36 20.94
C ASP A 370 7.04 -6.07 20.11
N GLN A 371 7.60 -6.17 18.94
CA GLN A 371 7.91 -5.04 18.07
C GLN A 371 6.69 -4.44 17.35
N TRP A 372 5.51 -4.89 17.68
CA TRP A 372 4.26 -4.32 17.14
C TRP A 372 3.45 -3.54 18.17
N ASN A 373 3.42 -4.02 19.42
CA ASN A 373 2.47 -3.52 20.40
C ASN A 373 3.13 -2.84 21.60
N ASP A 374 4.45 -3.00 21.81
CA ASP A 374 5.05 -2.73 23.12
C ASP A 374 6.45 -2.14 23.01
N ILE A 375 7.49 -2.95 22.79
CA ILE A 375 8.89 -2.53 22.92
C ILE A 375 9.64 -2.86 21.62
N TRP A 376 10.18 -1.83 20.97
CA TRP A 376 11.12 -2.00 19.86
C TRP A 376 12.46 -2.52 20.37
N ILE A 377 13.26 -3.10 19.47
CA ILE A 377 14.56 -3.74 19.87
C ILE A 377 15.57 -2.75 20.44
N ASP A 378 15.49 -1.48 20.09
CA ASP A 378 16.49 -0.46 20.46
C ASP A 378 16.66 -0.30 21.96
N GLY A 379 15.56 -0.18 22.70
CA GLY A 379 15.58 -0.06 24.15
C GLY A 379 16.22 -1.25 24.86
N PRO A 380 15.76 -2.49 24.61
CA PRO A 380 16.40 -3.70 25.16
C PRO A 380 17.87 -3.85 24.78
N TYR A 381 18.25 -3.47 23.55
CA TYR A 381 19.64 -3.55 23.09
C TYR A 381 20.54 -2.57 23.84
N MET A 382 20.15 -1.29 23.94
CA MET A 382 20.88 -0.29 24.69
C MET A 382 20.96 -0.66 26.19
N GLU A 383 19.85 -1.10 26.77
CA GLU A 383 19.80 -1.47 28.19
C GLU A 383 20.75 -2.65 28.48
N ALA A 384 20.72 -3.70 27.67
CA ALA A 384 21.65 -4.83 27.83
C ALA A 384 23.11 -4.39 27.79
N ALA A 385 23.46 -3.47 26.89
CA ALA A 385 24.82 -2.95 26.77
C ALA A 385 25.21 -2.07 27.98
N VAL A 386 24.34 -1.18 28.44
CA VAL A 386 24.56 -0.37 29.66
C VAL A 386 24.75 -1.26 30.88
N GLN A 387 23.99 -2.35 30.97
CA GLN A 387 24.15 -3.36 32.03
C GLN A 387 25.36 -4.29 31.83
N LYS A 388 26.19 -4.04 30.81
CA LYS A 388 27.43 -4.76 30.48
C LYS A 388 27.21 -6.23 30.10
N ALA A 389 26.10 -6.57 29.51
CA ALA A 389 25.91 -7.89 28.93
C ALA A 389 26.98 -8.16 27.85
N ALA A 390 27.40 -9.41 27.75
CA ALA A 390 28.32 -9.83 26.69
C ALA A 390 27.61 -9.87 25.32
N ALA A 391 26.33 -10.22 25.30
CA ALA A 391 25.48 -10.27 24.13
C ALA A 391 23.98 -10.26 24.54
N ILE A 392 23.11 -9.89 23.61
CA ILE A 392 21.67 -10.05 23.76
C ILE A 392 21.15 -11.05 22.73
N VAL A 393 20.28 -11.95 23.16
CA VAL A 393 19.52 -12.89 22.32
C VAL A 393 18.03 -12.57 22.51
N THR A 394 17.36 -12.23 21.46
CA THR A 394 15.92 -11.88 21.49
C THR A 394 15.05 -13.00 20.97
N TYR A 395 13.77 -12.98 21.32
CA TYR A 395 12.75 -13.86 20.77
C TYR A 395 11.39 -13.12 20.74
N PRO A 396 10.50 -13.40 19.76
CA PRO A 396 9.20 -12.73 19.69
C PRO A 396 8.26 -13.22 20.80
N VAL A 397 7.64 -12.31 21.52
CA VAL A 397 6.55 -12.61 22.49
C VAL A 397 5.20 -12.14 22.00
N GLY A 398 5.16 -11.34 20.96
CA GLY A 398 3.99 -10.80 20.29
C GLY A 398 4.43 -9.99 19.07
N GLY A 399 3.53 -9.16 18.52
CA GLY A 399 3.83 -8.29 17.41
C GLY A 399 4.05 -9.03 16.11
N TYR A 400 5.13 -8.70 15.41
CA TYR A 400 5.60 -9.44 14.24
C TYR A 400 5.94 -10.89 14.60
N ALA A 401 6.05 -11.76 13.61
CA ALA A 401 6.32 -13.20 13.81
C ALA A 401 5.24 -13.95 14.63
N SER A 402 4.00 -13.49 14.59
CA SER A 402 2.87 -14.16 15.26
C SER A 402 2.31 -15.37 14.49
N TYR A 403 2.96 -15.76 13.39
CA TYR A 403 2.51 -16.88 12.54
C TYR A 403 2.50 -18.20 13.31
N ASP A 404 3.61 -18.56 13.93
CA ASP A 404 3.77 -19.70 14.84
C ASP A 404 4.97 -19.47 15.79
N ASP A 405 5.17 -20.42 16.72
CA ASP A 405 6.25 -20.30 17.70
C ASP A 405 7.65 -20.68 17.14
N ASP A 406 7.73 -21.14 15.89
CA ASP A 406 8.99 -21.41 15.16
C ASP A 406 9.34 -20.32 14.13
N THR A 407 8.64 -19.18 14.15
CA THR A 407 8.92 -18.06 13.26
C THR A 407 10.00 -17.16 13.83
N LEU A 408 11.05 -16.90 13.05
CA LEU A 408 12.06 -15.85 13.31
C LEU A 408 11.48 -14.48 12.92
N ASN A 409 12.04 -13.44 13.52
CA ASN A 409 11.77 -12.06 13.14
C ASN A 409 13.08 -11.28 13.07
N MET A 410 13.14 -10.38 12.11
CA MET A 410 14.23 -9.41 11.97
C MET A 410 13.65 -8.00 11.88
N GLN A 411 14.39 -7.07 12.44
CA GLN A 411 14.17 -5.62 12.33
C GLN A 411 15.53 -4.94 12.26
N ASP A 412 15.54 -3.72 11.80
CA ASP A 412 16.65 -2.81 11.96
C ASP A 412 16.80 -2.36 13.42
N ILE A 413 17.96 -1.81 13.75
CA ILE A 413 18.25 -1.23 15.07
C ILE A 413 18.62 0.24 14.87
N CYS A 414 17.77 1.12 15.36
CA CYS A 414 18.03 2.55 15.41
C CYS A 414 18.60 2.94 16.78
N ALA A 415 19.88 2.70 16.94
CA ALA A 415 20.59 2.94 18.21
C ALA A 415 22.06 3.31 17.95
N PRO A 416 22.77 3.86 18.94
CA PRO A 416 24.22 3.92 18.88
C PRO A 416 24.83 2.52 18.67
N ASP A 417 25.96 2.45 17.98
CA ASP A 417 26.72 1.19 17.88
C ASP A 417 27.28 0.80 19.25
N MET A 418 26.52 0.01 20.00
CA MET A 418 26.84 -0.41 21.38
C MET A 418 28.00 -1.40 21.46
N LYS A 419 28.59 -1.79 20.33
CA LYS A 419 29.72 -2.76 20.27
C LYS A 419 29.38 -4.08 20.95
N MET A 420 28.19 -4.60 20.74
CA MET A 420 27.70 -5.83 21.38
C MET A 420 26.92 -6.67 20.35
N PRO A 421 27.07 -8.02 20.35
CA PRO A 421 26.26 -8.90 19.53
C PRO A 421 24.77 -8.83 19.91
N CYS A 422 23.89 -8.77 18.89
CA CYS A 422 22.45 -8.82 19.04
C CYS A 422 21.87 -9.83 18.04
N THR A 423 21.19 -10.86 18.54
CA THR A 423 20.65 -11.94 17.70
C THR A 423 19.20 -12.23 18.02
N SER A 424 18.48 -12.83 17.04
CA SER A 424 17.10 -13.28 17.18
C SER A 424 17.03 -14.80 17.05
N ILE A 425 16.17 -15.43 17.86
CA ILE A 425 15.84 -16.85 17.83
C ILE A 425 14.32 -17.04 17.81
N THR A 426 13.88 -18.27 17.56
CA THR A 426 12.45 -18.60 17.63
C THR A 426 11.95 -18.60 19.09
N LYS A 427 10.67 -18.42 19.28
CA LYS A 427 10.02 -18.53 20.60
C LYS A 427 10.15 -19.93 21.19
N ASN A 428 10.08 -20.98 20.36
CA ASN A 428 10.31 -22.35 20.81
C ASN A 428 11.73 -22.59 21.32
N ASP A 429 12.73 -22.00 20.66
CA ASP A 429 14.11 -22.07 21.15
C ASP A 429 14.30 -21.31 22.46
N ALA A 430 13.67 -20.16 22.61
CA ALA A 430 13.66 -19.45 23.89
C ALA A 430 13.06 -20.29 25.02
N VAL A 431 11.96 -21.03 24.77
CA VAL A 431 11.38 -21.95 25.74
C VAL A 431 12.35 -23.08 26.10
N ARG A 432 13.08 -23.63 25.11
CA ARG A 432 14.13 -24.64 25.36
C ARG A 432 15.26 -24.09 26.23
N ILE A 433 15.71 -22.87 25.96
CA ILE A 433 16.77 -22.20 26.74
C ILE A 433 16.30 -21.94 28.18
N LYS A 434 15.09 -21.39 28.35
CA LYS A 434 14.50 -21.13 29.68
C LYS A 434 14.40 -22.40 30.51
N ASN A 435 14.02 -23.51 29.88
CA ASN A 435 14.00 -24.82 30.57
C ASN A 435 15.40 -25.28 31.01
N VAL A 436 16.45 -24.97 30.23
CA VAL A 436 17.84 -25.22 30.64
C VAL A 436 18.26 -24.33 31.81
N ILE A 437 17.92 -23.05 31.78
CA ILE A 437 18.19 -22.09 32.86
C ILE A 437 17.52 -22.54 34.19
N GLU A 438 16.26 -22.97 34.13
CA GLU A 438 15.47 -23.35 35.31
C GLU A 438 15.86 -24.71 35.89
N ASN A 439 16.23 -25.67 35.05
CA ASN A 439 16.38 -27.08 35.45
C ASN A 439 17.82 -27.63 35.31
N GLY A 440 18.71 -26.89 34.67
CA GLY A 440 20.09 -27.22 34.50
C GLY A 440 20.96 -26.67 35.64
N THR A 441 22.17 -27.23 35.78
CA THR A 441 23.22 -26.70 36.64
C THR A 441 24.52 -26.56 35.85
N ALA A 442 25.44 -25.68 36.28
CA ALA A 442 26.68 -25.38 35.58
C ALA A 442 26.43 -25.03 34.07
N VAL A 443 25.41 -24.25 33.83
CA VAL A 443 25.04 -23.84 32.45
C VAL A 443 26.11 -22.89 31.90
N LYS A 444 26.70 -23.26 30.76
CA LYS A 444 27.63 -22.43 30.00
C LYS A 444 27.17 -22.36 28.56
N ALA A 445 27.21 -21.15 28.01
CA ALA A 445 26.84 -20.87 26.63
C ALA A 445 28.09 -20.50 25.81
N GLU A 446 28.13 -21.00 24.60
CA GLU A 446 29.00 -20.56 23.53
C GLU A 446 28.15 -19.85 22.49
N LEU A 447 28.46 -18.59 22.15
CA LEU A 447 27.77 -17.80 21.12
C LEU A 447 28.76 -17.49 19.99
N TYR A 448 28.39 -17.85 18.80
CA TYR A 448 29.10 -17.51 17.57
C TYR A 448 28.22 -16.65 16.69
N VAL A 449 28.73 -15.50 16.27
CA VAL A 449 28.07 -14.60 15.32
C VAL A 449 29.12 -14.08 14.34
N ASP A 450 29.00 -14.49 13.10
CA ASP A 450 29.77 -13.97 11.98
C ASP A 450 28.92 -12.91 11.26
N ASN A 451 29.08 -11.67 11.67
CA ASN A 451 28.37 -10.52 11.18
C ASN A 451 29.35 -9.36 11.02
N GLU A 452 29.47 -8.79 9.82
CA GLU A 452 30.26 -7.61 9.56
C GLU A 452 29.35 -6.39 9.54
N VAL A 453 29.58 -5.49 10.47
CA VAL A 453 28.85 -4.22 10.57
C VAL A 453 29.84 -3.09 10.72
N GLY A 454 29.59 -1.96 10.05
CA GLY A 454 30.50 -0.84 10.14
C GLY A 454 29.91 0.47 9.63
N SER A 455 30.13 1.53 10.41
CA SER A 455 29.61 2.87 10.12
C SER A 455 30.23 3.45 8.87
N GLN A 456 29.40 3.83 7.90
CA GLN A 456 29.73 4.52 6.64
C GLN A 456 30.89 3.89 5.84
N ASN A 457 31.08 2.59 5.96
CA ASN A 457 32.14 1.85 5.25
C ASN A 457 31.63 0.92 4.16
N GLY A 458 30.32 0.89 3.95
CA GLY A 458 29.64 0.13 2.91
C GLY A 458 29.28 0.97 1.70
N THR A 459 29.06 0.28 0.62
CA THR A 459 28.49 0.86 -0.62
C THR A 459 27.28 0.04 -1.00
N SER A 460 26.14 0.67 -1.14
CA SER A 460 24.96 0.11 -1.79
C SER A 460 24.80 0.68 -3.18
N TYR A 461 23.91 0.13 -3.99
CA TYR A 461 23.67 0.60 -5.35
C TYR A 461 22.19 0.76 -5.61
N ASN A 462 21.79 1.95 -6.08
CA ASN A 462 20.52 2.10 -6.74
C ASN A 462 20.66 1.74 -8.22
N VAL A 463 19.83 0.86 -8.74
CA VAL A 463 19.86 0.49 -10.16
C VAL A 463 18.87 1.35 -10.92
N VAL A 464 19.37 2.09 -11.90
CA VAL A 464 18.60 3.07 -12.68
C VAL A 464 18.58 2.68 -14.14
N GLY A 465 17.42 2.81 -14.79
CA GLY A 465 17.29 2.70 -16.23
C GLY A 465 16.11 3.54 -16.71
N LYS A 466 16.05 3.89 -17.99
CA LYS A 466 14.99 4.78 -18.45
C LYS A 466 14.44 4.47 -19.84
N ILE A 467 13.19 4.87 -20.06
CA ILE A 467 12.62 5.10 -21.39
C ILE A 467 12.84 6.57 -21.70
N LYS A 468 13.65 6.85 -22.73
CA LYS A 468 14.01 8.25 -23.09
C LYS A 468 12.83 9.01 -23.63
N GLY A 469 12.62 10.20 -23.10
CA GLY A 469 11.66 11.16 -23.59
C GLY A 469 12.01 11.65 -25.02
N THR A 470 10.98 11.95 -25.79
CA THR A 470 11.12 12.40 -27.19
C THR A 470 11.07 13.91 -27.36
N ALA A 471 10.59 14.63 -26.34
CA ALA A 471 10.33 16.07 -26.43
C ALA A 471 11.42 16.97 -25.81
N ASN A 472 12.54 16.39 -25.33
CA ASN A 472 13.63 17.13 -24.66
C ASN A 472 13.14 18.13 -23.59
N THR A 473 12.18 17.75 -22.78
CA THR A 473 11.58 18.61 -21.76
C THR A 473 12.54 18.92 -20.61
N GLY A 474 13.54 18.07 -20.39
CA GLY A 474 14.38 18.08 -19.20
C GLY A 474 13.67 17.61 -17.93
N GLN A 475 12.44 17.14 -18.06
CA GLN A 475 11.61 16.63 -16.96
C GLN A 475 11.51 15.09 -17.00
N GLN A 476 11.15 14.50 -15.88
CA GLN A 476 11.08 13.04 -15.73
C GLN A 476 9.96 12.59 -14.78
N ILE A 477 9.58 11.32 -14.88
CA ILE A 477 8.69 10.62 -13.96
C ILE A 477 9.47 9.42 -13.41
N LEU A 478 9.43 9.19 -12.10
CA LEU A 478 10.09 8.06 -11.46
C LEU A 478 9.08 6.95 -11.17
N VAL A 479 9.52 5.69 -11.38
CA VAL A 479 8.81 4.49 -10.98
C VAL A 479 9.80 3.64 -10.19
N ALA A 480 9.53 3.41 -8.90
CA ALA A 480 10.52 2.87 -7.97
C ALA A 480 9.97 1.82 -7.01
N ALA A 481 10.86 1.02 -6.47
CA ALA A 481 10.70 0.08 -5.36
C ALA A 481 12.09 -0.25 -4.82
N HIS A 482 12.19 -0.93 -3.66
CA HIS A 482 13.47 -1.40 -3.16
C HIS A 482 13.72 -2.90 -3.42
N TYR A 483 14.99 -3.34 -3.37
CA TYR A 483 15.35 -4.73 -3.67
C TYR A 483 16.14 -5.39 -2.54
N ASP A 484 16.58 -4.67 -1.53
CA ASP A 484 17.07 -5.27 -0.29
C ASP A 484 15.93 -5.94 0.48
N LYS A 485 16.25 -6.84 1.38
CA LYS A 485 15.22 -7.66 2.03
C LYS A 485 15.74 -8.45 3.22
N TYR A 486 14.80 -8.85 4.09
CA TYR A 486 15.00 -9.91 5.06
C TYR A 486 14.36 -11.22 4.57
N PHE A 487 15.01 -12.34 4.83
CA PHE A 487 14.57 -13.69 4.46
C PHE A 487 14.21 -13.81 2.97
N TYR A 488 13.04 -14.36 2.65
CA TYR A 488 12.56 -14.40 1.26
C TYR A 488 12.16 -13.03 0.74
N GLY A 489 11.55 -12.19 1.58
CA GLY A 489 11.12 -10.85 1.19
C GLY A 489 10.32 -10.86 -0.11
N PHE A 490 9.34 -11.79 -0.25
CA PHE A 490 8.62 -11.96 -1.51
C PHE A 490 7.73 -10.76 -1.80
N GLU A 491 6.93 -10.35 -0.83
CA GLU A 491 6.11 -9.14 -0.93
C GLU A 491 6.89 -7.89 -0.53
N ASP A 492 7.86 -8.03 0.35
CA ASP A 492 8.68 -6.96 0.90
C ASP A 492 10.16 -7.13 0.51
N ASP A 493 10.65 -6.66 -0.68
CA ASP A 493 9.85 -5.95 -1.67
C ASP A 493 10.15 -6.51 -3.08
N CYS A 494 10.52 -7.82 -3.16
CA CYS A 494 10.89 -8.47 -4.43
C CYS A 494 9.78 -8.38 -5.48
N MET A 495 8.50 -8.47 -5.05
CA MET A 495 7.38 -8.40 -5.98
C MET A 495 7.15 -6.99 -6.50
N ALA A 496 7.46 -5.96 -5.72
CA ALA A 496 7.40 -4.58 -6.18
C ALA A 496 8.46 -4.31 -7.27
N ILE A 497 9.67 -4.83 -7.12
CA ILE A 497 10.67 -4.79 -8.21
C ILE A 497 10.17 -5.52 -9.46
N GLY A 498 9.52 -6.67 -9.28
CA GLY A 498 8.84 -7.36 -10.37
C GLY A 498 7.83 -6.45 -11.08
N LEU A 499 7.02 -5.73 -10.32
CA LEU A 499 6.01 -4.79 -10.83
C LEU A 499 6.65 -3.58 -11.54
N VAL A 500 7.70 -2.98 -10.99
CA VAL A 500 8.47 -1.88 -11.62
C VAL A 500 9.02 -2.31 -12.98
N ALA A 501 9.67 -3.46 -13.03
CA ALA A 501 10.20 -4.04 -14.28
C ALA A 501 9.08 -4.42 -15.27
N GLY A 502 7.96 -4.91 -14.76
CA GLY A 502 6.76 -5.22 -15.54
C GLY A 502 6.13 -3.98 -16.18
N ILE A 503 6.06 -2.86 -15.46
CA ILE A 503 5.61 -1.56 -15.98
C ILE A 503 6.54 -1.09 -17.10
N ALA A 504 7.86 -1.16 -16.90
CA ALA A 504 8.85 -0.83 -17.93
C ALA A 504 8.64 -1.67 -19.18
N LYS A 505 8.50 -2.99 -19.02
CA LYS A 505 8.25 -3.93 -20.11
C LYS A 505 6.93 -3.64 -20.83
N THR A 506 5.86 -3.38 -20.10
CA THR A 506 4.55 -3.04 -20.66
C THR A 506 4.63 -1.81 -21.57
N MET A 507 5.30 -0.76 -21.12
CA MET A 507 5.50 0.46 -21.90
C MET A 507 6.36 0.23 -23.16
N ILE A 508 7.47 -0.49 -23.02
CA ILE A 508 8.38 -0.77 -24.14
C ILE A 508 7.70 -1.65 -25.19
N ASP A 509 7.07 -2.75 -24.78
CA ASP A 509 6.43 -3.70 -25.67
C ASP A 509 5.21 -3.08 -26.40
N SER A 510 4.50 -2.14 -25.75
CA SER A 510 3.43 -1.39 -26.40
C SER A 510 3.91 -0.38 -27.45
N GLY A 511 5.22 -0.12 -27.50
CA GLY A 511 5.83 0.87 -28.38
C GLY A 511 5.59 2.32 -27.92
N PHE A 512 5.24 2.53 -26.67
CA PHE A 512 5.02 3.87 -26.10
C PHE A 512 6.26 4.75 -26.25
N LYS A 513 6.03 6.01 -26.60
CA LYS A 513 7.08 7.04 -26.81
C LYS A 513 6.76 8.22 -25.91
N PRO A 514 7.28 8.24 -24.67
CA PRO A 514 7.02 9.33 -23.74
C PRO A 514 7.55 10.67 -24.23
N ALA A 515 6.94 11.74 -23.77
CA ALA A 515 7.47 13.09 -23.95
C ALA A 515 8.64 13.37 -22.98
N ASN A 516 8.47 12.97 -21.72
CA ASN A 516 9.46 13.09 -20.66
C ASN A 516 10.25 11.79 -20.49
N ASP A 517 11.41 11.81 -19.83
CA ASP A 517 12.07 10.59 -19.41
C ASP A 517 11.17 9.85 -18.38
N ILE A 518 10.95 8.54 -18.56
CA ILE A 518 10.38 7.68 -17.51
C ILE A 518 11.53 6.86 -16.94
N VAL A 519 11.87 7.12 -15.70
CA VAL A 519 13.03 6.55 -15.00
C VAL A 519 12.55 5.47 -14.05
N PHE A 520 13.12 4.28 -14.18
CA PHE A 520 12.85 3.13 -13.33
C PHE A 520 14.02 2.97 -12.36
N VAL A 521 13.71 2.87 -11.08
CA VAL A 521 14.70 2.79 -10.01
C VAL A 521 14.42 1.56 -9.14
N ALA A 522 15.44 0.74 -8.94
CA ALA A 522 15.45 -0.27 -7.90
C ALA A 522 16.41 0.23 -6.79
N HIS A 523 15.84 0.65 -5.66
CA HIS A 523 16.60 1.14 -4.52
C HIS A 523 17.25 -0.01 -3.77
N GLY A 524 18.50 0.16 -3.33
CA GLY A 524 19.12 -0.65 -2.31
C GLY A 524 19.08 0.07 -0.98
N ALA A 525 19.28 -0.67 0.12
CA ALA A 525 19.36 -0.14 1.48
C ALA A 525 18.12 0.70 1.88
N GLU A 526 16.92 0.21 1.61
CA GLU A 526 15.69 0.76 2.16
C GLU A 526 15.49 0.29 3.59
N GLU A 527 15.66 -1.00 3.85
CA GLU A 527 15.46 -1.70 5.11
C GLU A 527 16.51 -1.35 6.19
N TRP A 528 17.33 -0.35 5.93
CA TRP A 528 18.42 0.06 6.81
C TRP A 528 18.61 1.57 6.83
N GLY A 529 18.92 2.09 8.03
CA GLY A 529 19.23 3.49 8.25
C GLY A 529 20.72 3.72 8.51
N ARG A 530 21.02 4.38 9.64
CA ARG A 530 22.39 4.69 10.09
C ARG A 530 22.56 4.57 11.59
N PHE A 531 23.73 4.07 12.01
CA PHE A 531 24.15 4.17 13.41
C PHE A 531 24.26 5.61 13.88
N ASP A 532 24.08 5.83 15.18
CA ASP A 532 24.18 7.13 15.85
C ASP A 532 23.23 8.18 15.30
N THR A 533 22.13 7.75 14.67
CA THR A 533 21.05 8.62 14.17
C THR A 533 19.69 8.09 14.64
N SER A 534 18.65 8.92 14.48
CA SER A 534 17.27 8.48 14.70
C SER A 534 16.64 7.88 13.45
N THR A 535 17.44 7.52 12.44
CA THR A 535 16.96 7.02 11.17
C THR A 535 17.24 5.54 11.03
N ASP A 536 16.20 4.76 10.83
CA ASP A 536 16.26 3.30 10.80
C ASP A 536 16.01 2.72 9.40
N TRP A 537 15.53 3.49 8.41
CA TRP A 537 15.29 2.98 7.05
C TRP A 537 15.48 4.04 5.96
N ALA A 538 15.31 3.64 4.66
CA ALA A 538 15.31 4.48 3.45
C ALA A 538 16.61 5.27 3.19
N ILE A 539 17.77 4.78 3.67
CA ILE A 539 19.03 5.50 3.45
C ILE A 539 19.42 5.52 1.96
N GLY A 540 19.11 4.47 1.20
CA GLY A 540 19.47 4.38 -0.21
C GLY A 540 18.79 5.43 -1.07
N SER A 541 17.49 5.63 -0.90
CA SER A 541 16.74 6.68 -1.61
C SER A 541 17.09 8.08 -1.12
N TRP A 542 17.37 8.25 0.17
CA TRP A 542 17.82 9.54 0.71
C TRP A 542 19.15 9.99 0.12
N GLU A 543 20.17 9.13 0.12
CA GLU A 543 21.45 9.41 -0.50
C GLU A 543 21.30 9.69 -2.00
N MET A 544 20.40 8.96 -2.67
CA MET A 544 20.12 9.12 -4.09
C MET A 544 19.64 10.52 -4.42
N ILE A 545 18.58 11.00 -3.75
CA ILE A 545 17.96 12.30 -4.05
C ILE A 545 18.74 13.49 -3.50
N THR A 546 19.54 13.29 -2.43
CA THR A 546 20.26 14.40 -1.80
C THR A 546 21.70 14.56 -2.27
N LYS A 547 22.39 13.46 -2.64
CA LYS A 547 23.81 13.49 -2.97
C LYS A 547 24.14 13.02 -4.38
N VAL A 548 23.50 11.96 -4.88
CA VAL A 548 23.79 11.40 -6.20
C VAL A 548 23.09 12.22 -7.29
N HIS A 549 21.79 12.45 -7.13
CA HIS A 549 20.96 13.17 -8.08
C HIS A 549 20.18 14.34 -7.46
N PRO A 550 20.87 15.32 -6.83
CA PRO A 550 20.17 16.47 -6.25
C PRO A 550 19.41 17.30 -7.30
N GLU A 551 19.80 17.22 -8.57
CA GLU A 551 19.09 17.87 -9.68
C GLU A 551 17.74 17.23 -10.02
N TRP A 552 17.41 16.06 -9.48
CA TRP A 552 16.08 15.46 -9.65
C TRP A 552 14.99 16.24 -8.90
N GLN A 553 15.36 16.94 -7.86
CA GLN A 553 14.44 17.72 -7.01
C GLN A 553 13.62 18.79 -7.76
N GLY A 554 14.14 19.33 -8.85
CA GLY A 554 13.44 20.39 -9.61
C GLY A 554 12.89 19.95 -10.96
N LYS A 555 13.05 18.67 -11.34
CA LYS A 555 12.67 18.17 -12.66
C LYS A 555 11.77 16.91 -12.61
N THR A 556 11.63 16.28 -11.46
CA THR A 556 10.78 15.09 -11.30
C THR A 556 9.33 15.49 -11.07
N LEU A 557 8.47 15.17 -12.04
CA LEU A 557 7.05 15.51 -12.01
C LEU A 557 6.30 14.70 -10.95
N ALA A 558 6.65 13.42 -10.81
CA ALA A 558 6.10 12.54 -9.79
C ALA A 558 6.99 11.31 -9.58
N LEU A 559 6.93 10.76 -8.38
CA LEU A 559 7.36 9.41 -8.02
C LEU A 559 6.13 8.50 -7.93
N ILE A 560 6.20 7.32 -8.53
CA ILE A 560 5.27 6.21 -8.31
C ILE A 560 6.08 5.12 -7.60
N ASN A 561 5.91 4.98 -6.29
CA ASN A 561 6.63 4.01 -5.47
C ASN A 561 5.75 2.83 -5.13
N PHE A 562 6.32 1.65 -5.09
CA PHE A 562 5.63 0.42 -4.71
C PHE A 562 6.21 -0.13 -3.42
N GLU A 563 5.34 -0.75 -2.63
CA GLU A 563 5.65 -1.38 -1.37
C GLU A 563 4.63 -2.48 -1.10
N MET A 564 5.08 -3.73 -1.01
CA MET A 564 4.22 -4.89 -0.77
C MET A 564 2.96 -4.93 -1.65
N PRO A 565 3.09 -4.86 -3.00
CA PRO A 565 1.96 -4.60 -3.89
C PRO A 565 1.01 -5.79 -4.08
N GLY A 566 1.48 -7.03 -3.83
CA GLY A 566 0.76 -8.24 -4.21
C GLY A 566 -0.20 -8.79 -3.14
N VAL A 567 -0.19 -8.26 -1.92
CA VAL A 567 -1.01 -8.77 -0.80
C VAL A 567 -2.48 -8.46 -1.02
N ASP A 568 -3.30 -9.49 -1.33
CA ASP A 568 -4.77 -9.39 -1.33
C ASP A 568 -5.31 -9.69 0.06
N SER A 569 -5.68 -8.65 0.79
CA SER A 569 -6.33 -8.73 2.11
C SER A 569 -7.86 -8.76 2.01
N TYR A 570 -8.41 -9.08 0.83
CA TYR A 570 -9.87 -9.20 0.56
C TYR A 570 -10.66 -7.90 0.73
N ASN A 571 -10.01 -6.75 0.58
CA ASN A 571 -10.67 -5.46 0.67
C ASN A 571 -11.54 -5.18 -0.57
N ASP A 572 -12.70 -4.58 -0.34
CA ASP A 572 -13.61 -4.17 -1.41
C ASP A 572 -13.08 -2.96 -2.22
N ASN A 573 -12.14 -2.18 -1.65
CA ASN A 573 -11.54 -0.99 -2.24
C ASN A 573 -10.01 -1.12 -2.32
N GLY A 574 -9.41 -0.63 -3.41
CA GLY A 574 -8.00 -0.28 -3.45
C GLY A 574 -7.77 1.16 -2.97
N VAL A 575 -6.58 1.45 -2.49
CA VAL A 575 -6.18 2.79 -2.09
C VAL A 575 -4.98 3.23 -2.92
N MET A 576 -5.09 4.40 -3.55
CA MET A 576 -3.99 5.15 -4.10
C MET A 576 -3.68 6.27 -3.10
N ARG A 577 -2.58 6.16 -2.38
CA ARG A 577 -2.10 7.23 -1.51
C ARG A 577 -1.33 8.25 -2.32
N THR A 578 -1.44 9.51 -1.97
CA THR A 578 -0.80 10.60 -2.70
C THR A 578 -0.39 11.69 -1.74
N THR A 579 0.65 12.46 -2.10
CA THR A 579 0.83 13.78 -1.51
C THR A 579 -0.40 14.63 -1.80
N TYR A 580 -0.70 15.61 -0.96
CA TYR A 580 -1.94 16.40 -1.03
C TYR A 580 -2.17 17.00 -2.41
N GLU A 581 -1.12 17.53 -2.99
CA GLU A 581 -1.18 18.32 -4.21
C GLU A 581 -1.47 17.49 -5.47
N VAL A 582 -1.17 16.19 -5.48
CA VAL A 582 -1.36 15.32 -6.66
C VAL A 582 -2.59 14.42 -6.60
N GLY A 583 -3.32 14.44 -5.49
CA GLY A 583 -4.54 13.63 -5.33
C GLY A 583 -5.60 13.91 -6.41
N GLY A 584 -5.65 15.13 -6.97
CA GLY A 584 -6.49 15.51 -8.10
C GLY A 584 -6.15 14.69 -9.35
N ILE A 585 -4.88 14.54 -9.68
CA ILE A 585 -4.40 13.80 -10.86
C ILE A 585 -4.87 12.34 -10.82
N GLY A 586 -4.73 11.67 -9.67
CA GLY A 586 -5.23 10.30 -9.50
C GLY A 586 -6.75 10.19 -9.68
N LYS A 587 -7.53 11.13 -9.13
CA LYS A 587 -9.00 11.18 -9.27
C LYS A 587 -9.39 11.40 -10.74
N ASP A 588 -8.72 12.30 -11.44
CA ASP A 588 -9.00 12.62 -12.83
C ASP A 588 -8.65 11.45 -13.76
N LEU A 589 -7.52 10.75 -13.55
CA LEU A 589 -7.22 9.52 -14.26
C LEU A 589 -8.34 8.48 -14.09
N LEU A 590 -8.77 8.22 -12.85
CA LEU A 590 -9.81 7.22 -12.57
C LEU A 590 -11.17 7.62 -13.17
N ALA A 591 -11.48 8.91 -13.26
CA ALA A 591 -12.70 9.43 -13.83
C ALA A 591 -12.66 9.57 -15.37
N SER A 592 -11.48 9.61 -15.98
CA SER A 592 -11.28 9.93 -17.41
C SER A 592 -11.88 8.92 -18.38
N GLY A 593 -12.10 7.67 -17.95
CA GLY A 593 -12.48 6.56 -18.82
C GLY A 593 -11.30 5.94 -19.60
N LEU A 594 -10.07 6.41 -19.41
CA LEU A 594 -8.87 5.85 -20.06
C LEU A 594 -8.66 4.38 -19.72
N LEU A 595 -9.07 3.96 -18.52
CA LEU A 595 -9.00 2.59 -18.02
C LEU A 595 -10.28 1.78 -18.20
N ALA A 596 -11.20 2.23 -19.07
CA ALA A 596 -12.49 1.57 -19.23
C ALA A 596 -12.42 0.12 -19.73
N ASN A 597 -11.32 -0.26 -20.40
CA ASN A 597 -11.03 -1.64 -20.84
C ASN A 597 -10.28 -2.47 -19.79
N VAL A 598 -9.81 -1.86 -18.70
CA VAL A 598 -9.16 -2.57 -17.58
C VAL A 598 -10.24 -3.05 -16.62
N LYS A 599 -10.25 -4.35 -16.36
CA LYS A 599 -11.15 -4.91 -15.34
C LYS A 599 -10.60 -4.57 -13.96
N SER A 600 -11.35 -3.80 -13.18
CA SER A 600 -10.96 -3.53 -11.79
C SER A 600 -10.82 -4.82 -10.99
N PHE A 601 -9.72 -4.95 -10.26
CA PHE A 601 -9.53 -6.00 -9.25
C PHE A 601 -10.50 -5.79 -8.08
N TYR A 602 -10.60 -4.56 -7.60
CA TYR A 602 -11.41 -4.21 -6.45
C TYR A 602 -12.89 -4.08 -6.82
N LYS A 603 -13.76 -4.57 -5.94
CA LYS A 603 -15.22 -4.55 -6.14
C LYS A 603 -15.79 -3.14 -6.25
N ASN A 604 -15.28 -2.22 -5.44
CA ASN A 604 -15.73 -0.83 -5.39
C ASN A 604 -14.75 0.13 -6.11
N GLY A 605 -13.70 -0.41 -6.76
CA GLY A 605 -12.66 0.37 -7.44
C GLY A 605 -11.58 0.89 -6.51
N VAL A 606 -10.88 1.93 -6.94
CA VAL A 606 -9.77 2.56 -6.19
C VAL A 606 -10.25 3.90 -5.65
N VAL A 607 -9.91 4.17 -4.39
CA VAL A 607 -10.09 5.47 -3.72
C VAL A 607 -8.75 6.18 -3.67
N VAL A 608 -8.73 7.46 -4.05
CA VAL A 608 -7.54 8.30 -3.87
C VAL A 608 -7.64 8.97 -2.52
N LYS A 609 -6.64 8.74 -1.67
CA LYS A 609 -6.50 9.38 -0.37
C LYS A 609 -5.27 10.28 -0.38
N ASN A 610 -5.45 11.49 0.07
CA ASN A 610 -4.33 12.34 0.44
C ASN A 610 -3.98 11.95 1.88
N ASP A 611 -2.77 11.50 2.08
CA ASP A 611 -2.35 11.01 3.39
C ASP A 611 -1.07 11.74 3.78
N ASP A 612 -1.18 12.67 4.73
CA ASP A 612 -0.03 13.26 5.39
C ASP A 612 0.30 12.51 6.69
N ASP A 613 -0.72 11.97 7.36
CA ASP A 613 -0.57 11.30 8.66
C ASP A 613 0.20 9.98 8.55
N GLU A 614 0.33 9.43 7.34
CA GLU A 614 1.05 8.20 7.05
C GLU A 614 1.59 8.25 5.64
N LEU A 615 2.25 9.33 5.23
CA LEU A 615 3.05 9.16 4.05
C LEU A 615 3.99 8.02 4.29
N PRO A 616 4.02 7.15 3.34
CA PRO A 616 4.44 5.82 3.63
C PRO A 616 5.86 5.88 4.15
N ARG A 617 6.07 5.25 5.25
CA ARG A 617 7.36 4.92 5.84
C ARG A 617 8.10 4.02 4.86
N THR A 618 8.49 4.58 3.72
CA THR A 618 9.17 3.93 2.60
C THR A 618 10.02 4.97 1.86
N ASP A 619 10.65 4.59 0.78
CA ASP A 619 11.43 5.49 -0.10
C ASP A 619 10.69 6.79 -0.49
N CYS A 620 9.35 6.80 -0.48
CA CYS A 620 8.56 8.00 -0.76
C CYS A 620 8.93 9.20 0.10
N ILE A 621 9.23 8.99 1.39
CA ILE A 621 9.53 10.06 2.35
C ILE A 621 10.79 10.85 1.93
N SER A 622 11.82 10.12 1.45
CA SER A 622 13.06 10.71 0.96
C SER A 622 12.81 11.70 -0.19
N TYR A 623 12.00 11.28 -1.15
CA TYR A 623 11.67 12.08 -2.33
C TYR A 623 10.73 13.23 -2.01
N GLN A 624 9.70 12.99 -1.20
CA GLN A 624 8.73 14.01 -0.85
C GLN A 624 9.39 15.18 -0.12
N PHE A 625 10.16 14.93 0.94
CA PHE A 625 10.88 15.97 1.65
C PHE A 625 11.87 16.74 0.76
N ASN A 626 12.27 16.15 -0.35
CA ASN A 626 13.13 16.75 -1.34
C ASN A 626 12.39 17.34 -2.55
N GLY A 627 11.08 17.58 -2.41
CA GLY A 627 10.29 18.34 -3.38
C GLY A 627 9.80 17.53 -4.58
N VAL A 628 9.64 16.22 -4.46
CA VAL A 628 9.07 15.32 -5.47
C VAL A 628 7.70 14.82 -5.00
N PRO A 629 6.61 15.18 -5.69
CA PRO A 629 5.28 14.64 -5.36
C PRO A 629 5.22 13.12 -5.58
N ALA A 630 4.47 12.39 -4.75
CA ALA A 630 4.46 10.94 -4.77
C ALA A 630 3.06 10.32 -4.84
N PHE A 631 3.02 9.13 -5.46
CA PHE A 631 1.89 8.20 -5.50
C PHE A 631 2.34 6.84 -5.01
N MET A 632 1.49 6.15 -4.26
CA MET A 632 1.74 4.81 -3.78
C MET A 632 0.47 3.97 -3.70
N PRO A 633 0.45 2.74 -4.24
CA PRO A 633 -0.62 1.80 -3.94
C PRO A 633 -0.54 1.35 -2.48
N ARG A 634 -1.68 1.20 -1.83
CA ARG A 634 -1.75 0.57 -0.51
C ARG A 634 -3.01 -0.27 -0.36
N GLN A 635 -2.89 -1.35 0.37
CA GLN A 635 -4.04 -2.09 0.86
C GLN A 635 -4.66 -1.33 2.05
N GLU A 636 -5.99 -1.29 2.13
CA GLU A 636 -6.69 -0.56 3.19
C GLU A 636 -6.46 -1.20 4.58
N ASP A 637 -6.26 -2.52 4.62
CA ASP A 637 -5.92 -3.25 5.84
C ASP A 637 -5.04 -4.47 5.50
N LYS A 638 -3.77 -4.41 5.89
CA LYS A 638 -2.83 -5.54 5.83
C LYS A 638 -2.27 -5.91 7.21
N SER A 639 -2.94 -5.45 8.28
CA SER A 639 -2.46 -5.62 9.65
C SER A 639 -2.19 -7.07 10.05
N GLN A 640 -3.00 -8.03 9.55
CA GLN A 640 -2.77 -9.44 9.83
C GLN A 640 -1.58 -10.01 9.06
N TRP A 641 -1.39 -9.59 7.80
CA TRP A 641 -0.19 -9.94 7.03
C TRP A 641 1.06 -9.40 7.72
N SER A 642 1.10 -8.11 8.04
CA SER A 642 2.23 -7.49 8.72
C SER A 642 2.53 -8.21 10.04
N LYS A 643 1.52 -8.52 10.85
CA LYS A 643 1.68 -9.24 12.11
C LYS A 643 2.28 -10.64 11.96
N ASN A 644 1.94 -11.36 10.91
CA ASN A 644 2.29 -12.76 10.74
C ASN A 644 3.50 -13.00 9.84
N ARG A 645 3.75 -12.09 8.87
CA ARG A 645 4.67 -12.35 7.76
C ARG A 645 5.76 -11.31 7.59
N TYR A 646 5.49 -10.04 7.90
CA TYR A 646 6.43 -8.93 7.73
C TYR A 646 7.73 -9.21 8.47
N HIS A 647 8.86 -9.08 7.76
CA HIS A 647 10.22 -9.33 8.25
C HIS A 647 10.43 -10.72 8.87
N THR A 648 9.79 -11.74 8.30
CA THR A 648 9.91 -13.13 8.74
C THR A 648 10.14 -14.08 7.55
N PRO A 649 10.60 -15.32 7.79
CA PRO A 649 10.65 -16.35 6.75
C PRO A 649 9.26 -16.72 6.16
N ARG A 650 8.18 -16.12 6.67
CA ARG A 650 6.80 -16.32 6.20
C ARG A 650 6.36 -15.28 5.18
N ASP A 651 7.22 -14.30 4.86
CA ASP A 651 7.03 -13.46 3.69
C ASP A 651 7.42 -14.23 2.43
N ASP A 652 6.52 -15.10 2.03
CA ASP A 652 6.61 -16.03 0.91
C ASP A 652 5.46 -15.80 -0.10
N ASN A 653 5.49 -16.50 -1.23
CA ASN A 653 4.45 -16.43 -2.26
C ASN A 653 3.13 -17.12 -1.82
N ASN A 654 2.63 -16.81 -0.65
CA ASN A 654 1.44 -17.43 -0.08
C ASN A 654 0.22 -17.29 -1.01
N VAL A 655 -0.21 -18.41 -1.57
CA VAL A 655 -1.39 -18.49 -2.45
C VAL A 655 -2.65 -19.02 -1.76
N THR A 656 -2.53 -19.39 -0.46
CA THR A 656 -3.65 -19.90 0.36
C THR A 656 -3.67 -19.22 1.71
N ASP A 657 -4.77 -18.53 2.02
CA ASP A 657 -4.96 -17.89 3.31
C ASP A 657 -5.37 -18.91 4.37
N THR A 658 -4.43 -19.30 5.22
CA THR A 658 -4.67 -20.24 6.34
C THR A 658 -4.76 -19.53 7.70
N LYS A 659 -4.42 -18.23 7.77
CA LYS A 659 -4.31 -17.45 9.01
C LYS A 659 -5.17 -16.17 9.01
N GLY A 660 -5.84 -15.87 7.90
CA GLY A 660 -6.59 -14.62 7.74
C GLY A 660 -5.68 -13.41 7.45
N ASP A 661 -4.48 -13.66 6.92
CA ASP A 661 -3.43 -12.68 6.66
C ASP A 661 -3.38 -12.23 5.18
N GLY A 662 -4.28 -12.76 4.35
CA GLY A 662 -4.29 -12.49 2.91
C GLY A 662 -3.42 -13.45 2.10
N VAL A 663 -3.43 -13.28 0.80
CA VAL A 663 -2.69 -14.11 -0.15
C VAL A 663 -1.99 -13.25 -1.18
N HIS A 664 -0.90 -13.76 -1.77
CA HIS A 664 -0.35 -13.18 -2.98
C HIS A 664 -1.34 -13.30 -4.14
N SER A 665 -1.59 -12.20 -4.85
CA SER A 665 -2.56 -12.13 -5.93
C SER A 665 -1.98 -11.60 -7.23
N LYS A 666 -1.67 -12.51 -8.16
CA LYS A 666 -1.27 -12.17 -9.53
C LYS A 666 -2.28 -11.28 -10.25
N ALA A 667 -3.59 -11.43 -9.98
CA ALA A 667 -4.61 -10.58 -10.59
C ALA A 667 -4.56 -9.14 -10.06
N LEU A 668 -4.11 -8.95 -8.81
CA LEU A 668 -3.84 -7.64 -8.24
C LEU A 668 -2.62 -7.00 -8.91
N ILE A 669 -1.54 -7.75 -9.09
CA ILE A 669 -0.35 -7.27 -9.82
C ILE A 669 -0.71 -6.86 -11.25
N GLU A 670 -1.49 -7.67 -11.99
CA GLU A 670 -1.95 -7.32 -13.35
C GLU A 670 -2.77 -6.00 -13.36
N TYR A 671 -3.63 -5.83 -12.36
CA TYR A 671 -4.44 -4.62 -12.23
C TYR A 671 -3.60 -3.39 -11.90
N GLN A 672 -2.68 -3.50 -10.93
CA GLN A 672 -1.78 -2.41 -10.56
C GLN A 672 -0.84 -2.04 -11.72
N MET A 673 -0.32 -3.02 -12.44
CA MET A 673 0.49 -2.78 -13.63
C MET A 673 -0.25 -1.92 -14.66
N ALA A 674 -1.51 -2.25 -14.95
CA ALA A 674 -2.33 -1.47 -15.88
C ALA A 674 -2.61 -0.06 -15.34
N LEU A 675 -2.98 0.06 -14.05
CA LEU A 675 -3.34 1.33 -13.42
C LEU A 675 -2.14 2.31 -13.35
N TYR A 676 -0.99 1.82 -12.87
CA TYR A 676 0.16 2.70 -12.64
C TYR A 676 0.99 2.95 -13.90
N SER A 677 0.98 2.04 -14.87
CA SER A 677 1.42 2.36 -16.23
C SER A 677 0.58 3.49 -16.83
N ALA A 678 -0.74 3.41 -16.70
CA ALA A 678 -1.63 4.46 -17.18
C ALA A 678 -1.45 5.78 -16.42
N LEU A 679 -1.15 5.74 -15.11
CA LEU A 679 -0.86 6.94 -14.33
C LEU A 679 0.41 7.65 -14.85
N ALA A 680 1.49 6.91 -15.05
CA ALA A 680 2.73 7.47 -15.60
C ALA A 680 2.51 8.06 -17.00
N MET A 681 1.77 7.34 -17.87
CA MET A 681 1.43 7.82 -19.21
C MET A 681 0.49 9.02 -19.18
N TYR A 682 -0.42 9.12 -18.21
CA TYR A 682 -1.32 10.26 -18.02
C TYR A 682 -0.53 11.51 -17.62
N ILE A 683 0.38 11.39 -16.66
CA ILE A 683 1.26 12.48 -16.24
C ILE A 683 2.15 12.92 -17.42
N ASP A 684 2.74 11.97 -18.15
CA ASP A 684 3.58 12.26 -19.32
C ASP A 684 2.83 12.97 -20.45
N GLY A 685 1.59 12.57 -20.69
CA GLY A 685 0.72 13.12 -21.74
C GLY A 685 0.13 14.50 -21.41
N THR A 686 0.23 14.95 -20.16
CA THR A 686 -0.33 16.20 -19.65
C THR A 686 0.81 17.25 -19.53
N PRO A 687 0.88 18.28 -20.40
CA PRO A 687 2.01 19.22 -20.42
C PRO A 687 2.27 19.95 -19.10
N ALA A 688 1.20 20.42 -18.43
CA ALA A 688 1.29 21.08 -17.13
C ALA A 688 0.83 20.11 -16.03
N LEU A 689 1.67 19.92 -15.02
CA LEU A 689 1.35 19.14 -13.83
C LEU A 689 0.31 19.90 -12.98
N GLU A 690 -0.85 19.30 -12.80
CA GLU A 690 -1.97 19.88 -12.04
C GLU A 690 -1.77 19.70 -10.53
N LEU A 691 -0.79 20.37 -9.94
CA LEU A 691 -0.59 20.43 -8.50
C LEU A 691 -1.70 21.26 -7.85
N ASP A 692 -2.55 20.61 -7.04
CA ASP A 692 -3.66 21.29 -6.35
C ASP A 692 -3.24 21.79 -4.96
N PHE A 693 -2.60 22.92 -4.89
CA PHE A 693 -2.27 23.58 -3.62
C PHE A 693 -3.51 24.01 -2.80
N ASN A 694 -4.75 23.91 -3.35
CA ASN A 694 -5.96 24.07 -2.52
C ASN A 694 -6.13 22.91 -1.54
N SER A 695 -5.77 21.67 -1.94
CA SER A 695 -5.76 20.53 -1.02
C SER A 695 -4.84 20.82 0.18
N ARG A 696 -3.68 21.42 -0.07
CA ARG A 696 -2.77 21.85 1.00
C ARG A 696 -3.35 23.01 1.83
N CYS A 697 -4.06 23.95 1.21
CA CYS A 697 -4.77 24.98 1.96
C CYS A 697 -5.89 24.41 2.85
N ASP A 698 -6.52 23.30 2.44
CA ASP A 698 -7.52 22.61 3.27
C ASP A 698 -6.86 21.96 4.50
N ASP A 699 -5.67 21.38 4.34
CA ASP A 699 -4.83 20.86 5.41
C ASP A 699 -4.43 22.00 6.39
N PHE A 700 -3.89 23.10 5.90
CA PHE A 700 -3.56 24.28 6.74
C PHE A 700 -4.78 24.85 7.49
N GLU A 701 -5.95 24.83 6.88
CA GLU A 701 -7.20 25.26 7.53
C GLU A 701 -7.60 24.30 8.65
N GLN A 702 -7.43 23.02 8.46
CA GLN A 702 -7.66 22.01 9.48
C GLN A 702 -6.61 22.09 10.60
N ALA A 703 -5.34 22.28 10.26
CA ALA A 703 -4.24 22.38 11.22
C ALA A 703 -4.41 23.53 12.20
N ILE A 704 -4.88 24.72 11.74
CA ILE A 704 -5.05 25.91 12.58
C ILE A 704 -6.31 25.85 13.47
N GLU A 705 -7.20 24.86 13.29
CA GLU A 705 -8.37 24.70 14.15
C GLU A 705 -7.96 24.30 15.58
N GLY A 706 -8.52 24.98 16.57
CA GLY A 706 -8.22 24.75 17.99
C GLY A 706 -6.95 25.45 18.49
N THR A 707 -6.14 26.04 17.60
CA THR A 707 -4.89 26.73 17.96
C THR A 707 -5.15 27.96 18.84
N GLU A 708 -6.37 28.53 18.83
CA GLU A 708 -6.79 29.62 19.69
C GLU A 708 -6.63 29.30 21.20
N LYS A 709 -6.57 28.02 21.54
CA LYS A 709 -6.32 27.58 22.93
C LYS A 709 -4.89 27.91 23.39
N TYR A 710 -3.93 27.99 22.48
CA TYR A 710 -2.50 28.07 22.75
C TYR A 710 -1.82 29.30 22.16
N ALA A 711 -2.38 29.88 21.10
CA ALA A 711 -1.89 31.07 20.44
C ALA A 711 -2.81 32.29 20.66
N THR A 712 -2.31 33.50 20.33
CA THR A 712 -3.11 34.70 20.43
C THR A 712 -4.19 34.76 19.36
N ALA A 713 -5.37 35.26 19.68
CA ALA A 713 -6.44 35.43 18.70
C ALA A 713 -6.01 36.30 17.50
N THR A 714 -5.08 37.24 17.69
CA THR A 714 -4.54 38.08 16.62
C THR A 714 -3.69 37.25 15.64
N SER A 715 -2.75 36.43 16.14
CA SER A 715 -1.89 35.60 15.28
C SER A 715 -2.70 34.55 14.48
N VAL A 716 -3.70 33.94 15.11
CA VAL A 716 -4.58 33.00 14.43
C VAL A 716 -5.43 33.71 13.35
N ALA A 717 -5.92 34.90 13.63
CA ALA A 717 -6.66 35.68 12.65
C ALA A 717 -5.78 36.11 11.45
N GLU A 718 -4.52 36.49 11.70
CA GLU A 718 -3.54 36.81 10.66
C GLU A 718 -3.21 35.58 9.81
N TYR A 719 -3.01 34.40 10.39
CA TYR A 719 -2.82 33.13 9.70
C TYR A 719 -4.00 32.85 8.75
N LYS A 720 -5.23 32.86 9.28
CA LYS A 720 -6.46 32.61 8.50
C LYS A 720 -6.64 33.64 7.37
N ALA A 721 -6.25 34.89 7.58
CA ALA A 721 -6.30 35.90 6.53
C ALA A 721 -5.29 35.62 5.41
N GLN A 722 -4.04 35.26 5.74
CA GLN A 722 -3.04 34.90 4.73
C GLN A 722 -3.38 33.59 4.00
N LEU A 723 -3.95 32.61 4.70
CA LEU A 723 -4.44 31.37 4.09
C LEU A 723 -5.53 31.64 3.05
N ALA A 724 -6.46 32.55 3.30
CA ALA A 724 -7.48 32.94 2.32
C ALA A 724 -6.88 33.60 1.06
N GLU A 725 -5.82 34.40 1.22
CA GLU A 725 -5.08 34.97 0.08
C GLU A 725 -4.30 33.91 -0.68
N LEU A 726 -3.61 32.98 0.03
CA LEU A 726 -2.89 31.85 -0.57
C LEU A 726 -3.85 30.97 -1.38
N ARG A 727 -5.01 30.62 -0.81
CA ARG A 727 -6.05 29.82 -1.47
C ARG A 727 -6.50 30.46 -2.81
N THR A 728 -6.50 31.78 -2.87
CA THR A 728 -6.85 32.47 -4.13
C THR A 728 -5.77 32.27 -5.19
N ALA A 729 -4.49 32.35 -4.81
CA ALA A 729 -3.35 32.10 -5.72
C ALA A 729 -3.30 30.61 -6.13
N ALA A 730 -3.48 29.70 -5.18
CA ALA A 730 -3.52 28.25 -5.44
C ALA A 730 -4.60 27.89 -6.49
N LYS A 731 -5.79 28.47 -6.39
CA LYS A 731 -6.84 28.27 -7.40
C LYS A 731 -6.44 28.80 -8.77
N ALA A 732 -5.82 29.97 -8.83
CA ALA A 732 -5.37 30.55 -10.10
C ALA A 732 -4.27 29.71 -10.75
N ASN A 733 -3.34 29.21 -9.96
CA ASN A 733 -2.26 28.32 -10.41
C ASN A 733 -2.80 27.01 -11.02
N LEU A 734 -3.75 26.35 -10.34
CA LEU A 734 -4.38 25.12 -10.86
C LEU A 734 -5.19 25.39 -12.14
N GLU A 735 -5.91 26.50 -12.21
CA GLU A 735 -6.66 26.87 -13.42
C GLU A 735 -5.72 27.22 -14.59
N GLU A 736 -4.54 27.77 -14.32
CA GLU A 736 -3.50 27.97 -15.34
C GLU A 736 -3.00 26.63 -15.89
N ALA A 737 -2.68 25.66 -15.03
CA ALA A 737 -2.29 24.31 -15.44
C ALA A 737 -3.36 23.66 -16.32
N LYS A 738 -4.62 23.67 -15.86
CA LYS A 738 -5.76 23.14 -16.62
C LYS A 738 -5.95 23.82 -17.97
N LYS A 739 -5.74 25.13 -18.03
CA LYS A 739 -5.81 25.87 -19.28
C LYS A 739 -4.70 25.44 -20.25
N ILE A 740 -3.46 25.31 -19.80
CA ILE A 740 -2.34 24.84 -20.62
C ILE A 740 -2.66 23.45 -21.21
N ASN A 741 -3.19 22.54 -20.39
CA ASN A 741 -3.56 21.20 -20.79
C ASN A 741 -4.73 21.21 -21.81
N ALA A 742 -5.75 22.06 -21.60
CA ALA A 742 -6.85 22.22 -22.53
C ALA A 742 -6.37 22.81 -23.89
N ASP A 743 -5.47 23.78 -23.87
CA ASP A 743 -4.89 24.37 -25.08
C ASP A 743 -4.07 23.30 -25.86
N TYR A 744 -3.31 22.43 -25.17
CA TYR A 744 -2.61 21.31 -25.79
C TYR A 744 -3.58 20.31 -26.45
N GLU A 745 -4.63 19.89 -25.75
CA GLU A 745 -5.62 18.96 -26.28
C GLU A 745 -6.39 19.56 -27.49
N ALA A 746 -6.65 20.87 -27.47
CA ALA A 746 -7.27 21.56 -28.60
C ALA A 746 -6.34 21.58 -29.82
N ALA A 747 -5.05 21.87 -29.63
CA ALA A 747 -4.03 21.83 -30.67
C ALA A 747 -3.83 20.42 -31.24
N TYR A 748 -3.80 19.40 -30.37
CA TYR A 748 -3.73 17.99 -30.77
C TYR A 748 -4.90 17.61 -31.69
N LYS A 749 -6.12 17.96 -31.31
CA LYS A 749 -7.35 17.69 -32.11
C LYS A 749 -7.34 18.42 -33.44
N ALA A 750 -6.77 19.60 -33.48
CA ALA A 750 -6.59 20.38 -34.71
C ALA A 750 -5.44 19.89 -35.59
N GLY A 751 -4.54 19.03 -35.07
CA GLY A 751 -3.29 18.62 -35.75
C GLY A 751 -2.26 19.74 -35.83
N ASP A 752 -2.33 20.75 -34.93
CA ASP A 752 -1.44 21.92 -34.92
C ASP A 752 -0.20 21.65 -34.05
N ALA A 753 0.85 21.15 -34.69
CA ALA A 753 2.11 20.84 -34.03
C ALA A 753 2.77 22.06 -33.36
N LYS A 754 2.58 23.25 -33.91
CA LYS A 754 3.18 24.48 -33.36
C LYS A 754 2.52 24.88 -32.05
N ASP A 755 1.20 24.84 -32.00
CA ASP A 755 0.44 25.17 -30.80
C ASP A 755 0.60 24.09 -29.74
N MET A 756 0.73 22.81 -30.12
CA MET A 756 1.13 21.72 -29.20
C MET A 756 2.50 21.97 -28.56
N GLU A 757 3.51 22.38 -29.36
CA GLU A 757 4.85 22.72 -28.86
C GLU A 757 4.82 23.92 -27.91
N ALA A 758 4.03 24.97 -28.26
CA ALA A 758 3.87 26.16 -27.42
C ALA A 758 3.21 25.81 -26.07
N ALA A 759 2.15 24.98 -26.06
CA ALA A 759 1.50 24.54 -24.83
C ALA A 759 2.45 23.68 -23.98
N ARG A 760 3.25 22.81 -24.60
CA ARG A 760 4.27 22.01 -23.89
C ARG A 760 5.35 22.89 -23.26
N ALA A 761 5.83 23.92 -23.97
CA ALA A 761 6.81 24.86 -23.43
C ALA A 761 6.24 25.67 -22.25
N ALA A 762 4.96 26.06 -22.32
CA ALA A 762 4.25 26.69 -21.21
C ALA A 762 4.14 25.73 -20.00
N GLY A 763 3.83 24.47 -20.26
CA GLY A 763 3.74 23.43 -19.22
C GLY A 763 5.08 23.19 -18.52
N ILE A 764 6.19 23.09 -19.24
CA ILE A 764 7.54 22.95 -18.66
C ILE A 764 7.87 24.11 -17.71
N LYS A 765 7.54 25.33 -18.13
CA LYS A 765 7.74 26.52 -17.27
C LYS A 765 6.87 26.45 -16.03
N HIS A 766 5.58 26.16 -16.19
CA HIS A 766 4.65 26.01 -15.08
C HIS A 766 5.13 24.95 -14.09
N ASN A 767 5.49 23.76 -14.57
CA ASN A 767 5.97 22.65 -13.74
C ASN A 767 7.21 23.03 -12.93
N THR A 768 8.14 23.78 -13.54
CA THR A 768 9.36 24.22 -12.85
C THR A 768 9.04 25.13 -11.67
N GLU A 769 8.09 26.05 -11.80
CA GLU A 769 7.70 26.94 -10.70
C GLU A 769 6.81 26.19 -9.67
N ALA A 770 5.91 25.33 -10.12
CA ALA A 770 5.04 24.52 -9.25
C ALA A 770 5.86 23.54 -8.39
N LEU A 771 6.88 22.87 -8.95
CA LEU A 771 7.78 22.01 -8.18
C LEU A 771 8.62 22.78 -7.14
N LYS A 772 9.06 24.00 -7.47
CA LYS A 772 9.70 24.89 -6.48
C LYS A 772 8.73 25.26 -5.35
N ALA A 773 7.48 25.55 -5.68
CA ALA A 773 6.46 25.86 -4.68
C ALA A 773 6.16 24.63 -3.80
N PHE A 774 6.08 23.44 -4.40
CA PHE A 774 5.91 22.19 -3.67
C PHE A 774 7.09 21.93 -2.71
N ARG A 775 8.34 22.10 -3.19
CA ARG A 775 9.52 22.00 -2.33
C ARG A 775 9.48 23.01 -1.18
N TYR A 776 9.08 24.26 -1.46
CA TYR A 776 8.96 25.30 -0.45
C TYR A 776 7.93 24.93 0.62
N VAL A 777 6.81 24.29 0.25
CA VAL A 777 5.84 23.74 1.22
C VAL A 777 6.50 22.72 2.14
N GLN A 778 7.26 21.79 1.57
CA GLN A 778 7.95 20.77 2.36
C GLN A 778 9.00 21.39 3.30
N ASP A 779 9.69 22.43 2.87
CA ASP A 779 10.76 23.04 3.67
C ASP A 779 10.25 23.93 4.81
N GLU A 780 9.15 24.67 4.59
CA GLU A 780 8.73 25.75 5.50
C GLU A 780 7.51 25.41 6.38
N PHE A 781 6.73 24.39 6.01
CA PHE A 781 5.49 24.05 6.72
C PHE A 781 5.49 22.66 7.31
N MET A 782 6.14 21.69 6.63
CA MET A 782 6.02 20.31 7.01
C MET A 782 7.12 19.87 7.96
N GLY A 783 6.71 19.29 9.09
CA GLY A 783 7.58 18.74 10.11
C GLY A 783 7.24 17.30 10.43
N LEU A 784 8.16 16.60 11.10
CA LEU A 784 7.90 15.29 11.68
C LEU A 784 7.32 15.49 13.08
N ALA A 785 6.12 14.98 13.30
CA ALA A 785 5.47 14.96 14.61
C ALA A 785 6.10 13.91 15.51
N ASP A 786 6.28 12.76 14.93
CA ASP A 786 7.06 11.65 15.40
C ASP A 786 7.84 11.03 14.24
N TYR A 787 8.23 9.80 14.39
CA TYR A 787 9.13 9.11 13.47
C TYR A 787 8.54 8.75 12.10
N GLY A 788 7.40 9.19 11.71
CA GLY A 788 6.81 8.83 10.43
C GLY A 788 5.61 9.67 10.06
N ASP A 789 5.16 10.51 11.00
CA ASP A 789 3.99 11.33 10.77
C ASP A 789 4.41 12.74 10.38
N ILE A 790 4.05 13.12 9.16
CA ILE A 790 4.35 14.43 8.60
C ILE A 790 3.14 15.33 8.80
N GLU A 791 3.31 16.38 9.58
CA GLU A 791 2.28 17.38 9.85
C GLU A 791 2.82 18.82 9.74
N VAL A 792 1.91 19.78 9.68
CA VAL A 792 2.25 21.19 9.81
C VAL A 792 2.88 21.45 11.17
N HIS A 793 4.00 22.14 11.23
CA HIS A 793 4.80 22.31 12.45
C HIS A 793 4.01 22.74 13.68
N HIS A 794 3.14 23.77 13.56
CA HIS A 794 2.36 24.22 14.73
C HIS A 794 1.35 23.17 15.18
N LYS A 795 0.85 22.32 14.24
CA LYS A 795 -0.09 21.24 14.54
C LYS A 795 0.56 20.13 15.35
N CYS A 796 1.80 19.72 15.01
CA CYS A 796 2.60 18.79 15.81
C CYS A 796 2.64 19.24 17.29
N LEU A 797 2.97 20.52 17.52
CA LEU A 797 3.02 21.06 18.88
C LEU A 797 1.65 21.17 19.55
N GLN A 798 0.59 21.48 18.80
CA GLN A 798 -0.76 21.51 19.31
C GLN A 798 -1.21 20.13 19.80
N ASN A 799 -0.93 19.07 19.03
CA ASN A 799 -1.25 17.71 19.40
C ASN A 799 -0.56 17.34 20.73
N ASN A 800 0.73 17.63 20.87
CA ASN A 800 1.45 17.41 22.13
C ASN A 800 0.88 18.22 23.29
N LEU A 801 0.52 19.48 23.08
CA LEU A 801 -0.14 20.31 24.10
C LEU A 801 -1.48 19.76 24.55
N ASP A 802 -2.28 19.21 23.62
CA ASP A 802 -3.57 18.58 23.95
C ASP A 802 -3.40 17.29 24.76
N LEU A 803 -2.32 16.53 24.50
CA LEU A 803 -1.96 15.36 25.30
C LEU A 803 -1.49 15.75 26.70
N TYR A 804 -0.61 16.75 26.83
CA TYR A 804 -0.19 17.27 28.14
C TYR A 804 -1.36 17.83 28.98
N ASP A 805 -2.34 18.49 28.34
CA ASP A 805 -3.55 18.96 29.07
C ASP A 805 -4.30 17.79 29.72
N LYS A 806 -4.40 16.64 29.02
CA LYS A 806 -5.04 15.41 29.54
C LYS A 806 -4.26 14.89 30.76
N VAL A 807 -2.94 14.75 30.62
CA VAL A 807 -2.05 14.26 31.68
C VAL A 807 -2.14 15.19 32.89
N VAL A 808 -2.01 16.50 32.70
CA VAL A 808 -2.09 17.49 33.80
C VAL A 808 -3.45 17.45 34.50
N ALA A 809 -4.54 17.23 33.75
CA ALA A 809 -5.87 17.08 34.34
C ALA A 809 -5.95 15.84 35.24
N ALA A 810 -5.51 14.68 34.73
CA ALA A 810 -5.49 13.43 35.50
C ALA A 810 -4.63 13.55 36.78
N LEU A 811 -3.46 14.16 36.69
CA LEU A 811 -2.57 14.40 37.82
C LEU A 811 -3.20 15.34 38.87
N SER A 812 -3.96 16.34 38.42
CA SER A 812 -4.60 17.31 39.31
C SER A 812 -5.80 16.72 40.06
N ASP A 813 -6.53 15.80 39.45
CA ASP A 813 -7.72 15.15 40.02
C ASP A 813 -7.36 13.89 40.85
N GLY A 814 -6.11 13.44 40.85
CA GLY A 814 -5.63 12.26 41.56
C GLY A 814 -6.12 10.92 41.01
N ASN A 815 -6.67 10.92 39.83
CA ASN A 815 -7.20 9.74 39.14
C ASN A 815 -6.24 9.21 38.03
N ILE A 816 -4.95 9.21 38.33
CA ILE A 816 -3.94 8.78 37.37
C ILE A 816 -4.09 7.29 37.02
N THR A 817 -4.04 6.98 35.78
CA THR A 817 -4.12 5.61 35.21
C THR A 817 -2.84 5.24 34.49
N GLU A 818 -2.69 3.97 34.15
CA GLU A 818 -1.60 3.50 33.27
C GLU A 818 -1.65 4.20 31.89
N ASP A 819 -2.86 4.46 31.38
CA ASP A 819 -3.04 5.16 30.09
C ASP A 819 -2.50 6.60 30.14
N ASP A 820 -2.60 7.29 31.28
CA ASP A 820 -2.04 8.63 31.43
C ASP A 820 -0.50 8.61 31.41
N ILE A 821 0.12 7.55 31.93
CA ILE A 821 1.57 7.33 31.83
C ILE A 821 1.98 7.12 30.38
N TRP A 822 1.24 6.30 29.64
CA TRP A 822 1.48 6.05 28.22
C TRP A 822 1.32 7.32 27.38
N ILE A 823 0.28 8.09 27.62
CA ILE A 823 0.09 9.39 26.96
C ILE A 823 1.28 10.32 27.21
N ALA A 824 1.79 10.36 28.45
CA ALA A 824 2.93 11.19 28.78
C ALA A 824 4.22 10.74 28.10
N ALA A 825 4.40 9.44 27.90
CA ALA A 825 5.53 8.87 27.16
C ALA A 825 5.43 9.15 25.66
N ASP A 826 4.24 9.04 25.09
CA ASP A 826 3.97 9.25 23.65
C ASP A 826 4.19 10.69 23.16
N ILE A 827 4.13 11.66 24.05
CA ILE A 827 4.21 13.08 23.68
C ILE A 827 5.53 13.44 22.97
N ASN A 828 6.62 12.72 23.25
CA ASN A 828 7.95 13.02 22.71
C ASN A 828 8.36 12.16 21.52
N GLY A 829 7.44 11.32 21.02
CA GLY A 829 7.64 10.56 19.80
C GLY A 829 8.03 9.11 20.03
N TYR A 830 8.12 8.41 18.92
CA TYR A 830 8.20 6.96 18.78
C TYR A 830 9.30 6.28 19.62
N TYR A 831 10.50 6.84 19.64
CA TYR A 831 11.64 6.23 20.37
C TYR A 831 11.64 6.51 21.88
N GLU A 832 10.86 7.46 22.34
CA GLU A 832 10.74 7.77 23.76
C GLU A 832 9.56 7.07 24.43
N ASN A 833 8.63 6.48 23.69
CA ASN A 833 7.38 5.90 24.21
C ASN A 833 7.60 4.90 25.32
N TYR A 834 8.71 4.18 25.29
CA TYR A 834 9.05 3.14 26.26
C TYR A 834 10.30 3.46 27.06
N ALA A 835 10.94 4.60 26.81
CA ALA A 835 12.23 4.93 27.42
C ALA A 835 12.17 4.94 28.96
N TYR A 836 11.01 5.31 29.54
CA TYR A 836 10.81 5.29 31.00
C TYR A 836 10.92 3.89 31.62
N LEU A 837 10.91 2.83 30.83
CA LEU A 837 11.11 1.45 31.30
C LEU A 837 12.59 1.09 31.44
N TYR A 838 13.49 1.93 30.92
CA TYR A 838 14.94 1.67 30.87
C TYR A 838 15.70 2.58 31.82
N SER A 839 17.00 2.35 31.97
CA SER A 839 17.89 3.15 32.80
C SER A 839 17.98 4.61 32.32
N ASP A 840 18.38 5.51 33.20
CA ASP A 840 18.58 6.93 32.88
C ASP A 840 19.62 7.11 31.76
N GLU A 841 20.57 6.20 31.66
CA GLU A 841 21.60 6.22 30.62
C GLU A 841 20.99 5.92 29.25
N VAL A 842 20.14 4.90 29.14
CA VAL A 842 19.40 4.58 27.91
C VAL A 842 18.45 5.70 27.53
N CYS A 843 17.64 6.21 28.49
CA CYS A 843 16.74 7.33 28.23
C CYS A 843 17.48 8.58 27.72
N THR A 844 18.68 8.85 28.28
CA THR A 844 19.52 9.96 27.81
C THR A 844 20.01 9.73 26.38
N MET A 845 20.48 8.52 26.06
CA MET A 845 20.93 8.18 24.71
C MET A 845 19.82 8.30 23.68
N SER A 846 18.64 7.73 23.93
CA SER A 846 17.49 7.83 23.04
C SER A 846 17.07 9.30 22.81
N ASN A 847 17.00 10.07 23.89
CA ASN A 847 16.65 11.49 23.80
C ASN A 847 17.70 12.32 23.05
N ASP A 848 18.99 12.01 23.23
CA ASP A 848 20.07 12.70 22.52
C ASP A 848 20.08 12.34 21.02
N LEU A 849 19.73 11.12 20.62
CA LEU A 849 19.54 10.74 19.23
C LEU A 849 18.41 11.55 18.57
N LEU A 850 17.23 11.59 19.20
CA LEU A 850 16.08 12.34 18.71
C LEU A 850 16.35 13.84 18.60
N MET A 851 17.05 14.41 19.56
CA MET A 851 17.33 15.84 19.61
C MET A 851 18.56 16.26 18.82
N ASN A 852 19.27 15.31 18.20
CA ASN A 852 20.53 15.60 17.50
C ASN A 852 20.28 16.17 16.09
N THR A 853 20.07 17.46 16.00
CA THR A 853 19.88 18.18 14.73
C THR A 853 21.18 18.40 13.94
N LYS A 854 22.34 17.92 14.42
CA LYS A 854 23.65 18.16 13.81
C LYS A 854 24.11 17.07 12.85
N VAL A 855 23.51 15.90 12.92
CA VAL A 855 23.83 14.83 11.99
C VAL A 855 23.10 15.15 10.70
N GLU A 856 23.82 15.19 9.57
CA GLU A 856 23.22 15.04 8.24
C GLU A 856 22.62 13.62 8.17
N SER A 857 21.75 13.29 9.11
CA SER A 857 20.92 12.15 8.94
C SER A 857 19.88 12.51 7.90
N ASN A 858 19.47 11.56 7.21
CA ASN A 858 18.36 11.46 6.36
C ASN A 858 17.27 12.48 6.73
N TRP A 859 16.15 12.24 6.28
CA TRP A 859 14.95 13.05 6.34
C TRP A 859 14.56 13.62 7.73
N GLY A 860 15.24 13.29 8.81
CA GLY A 860 14.78 13.64 10.16
C GLY A 860 15.37 14.91 10.79
N SER A 861 16.67 15.18 10.64
CA SER A 861 17.41 16.05 11.55
C SER A 861 16.94 17.50 11.65
N ASN A 862 16.41 18.07 10.58
CA ASN A 862 15.93 19.45 10.55
C ASN A 862 14.39 19.57 10.44
N LYS A 863 13.69 18.46 10.35
CA LYS A 863 12.24 18.37 10.21
C LYS A 863 11.51 18.00 11.51
N MET A 864 12.24 17.45 12.49
CA MET A 864 11.65 17.08 13.77
C MET A 864 11.18 18.34 14.52
N THR A 865 9.88 18.41 14.73
CA THR A 865 9.24 19.53 15.45
C THR A 865 9.32 19.34 16.96
N LEU A 866 10.08 18.41 17.44
CA LEU A 866 10.09 17.90 18.81
C LEU A 866 10.37 18.92 19.87
N ALA A 867 9.79 18.64 20.67
CA ALA A 867 9.25 18.62 21.94
C ALA A 867 10.21 19.20 23.01
N ILE A 868 10.47 18.50 24.03
CA ILE A 868 11.19 19.01 25.19
C ILE A 868 12.32 18.03 25.51
N LYS A 869 13.56 18.49 25.46
CA LYS A 869 14.70 17.67 25.89
C LYS A 869 14.52 17.26 27.36
N ASP A 870 14.82 16.01 27.65
CA ASP A 870 14.78 15.41 29.00
C ASP A 870 13.39 15.33 29.66
N SER A 871 12.28 15.51 28.96
CA SER A 871 10.92 15.38 29.53
C SER A 871 10.62 13.95 30.03
N TRP A 872 11.31 12.95 29.48
CA TRP A 872 11.24 11.57 29.94
C TRP A 872 11.53 11.41 31.44
N LYS A 873 12.36 12.30 32.06
CA LYS A 873 12.65 12.27 33.51
C LYS A 873 11.40 12.44 34.36
N THR A 874 10.54 13.38 33.97
CA THR A 874 9.26 13.59 34.65
C THR A 874 8.35 12.38 34.52
N THR A 875 8.25 11.81 33.30
CA THR A 875 7.44 10.62 33.01
C THR A 875 7.95 9.41 33.80
N LYS A 876 9.26 9.17 33.82
CA LYS A 876 9.87 8.06 34.55
C LYS A 876 9.64 8.16 36.07
N ASN A 877 9.85 9.34 36.63
CA ASN A 877 9.60 9.60 38.07
C ASN A 877 8.10 9.45 38.43
N MET A 878 7.22 9.91 37.56
CA MET A 878 5.77 9.74 37.72
C MET A 878 5.39 8.26 37.68
N TYR A 879 5.92 7.50 36.72
CA TYR A 879 5.71 6.07 36.58
C TYR A 879 6.21 5.28 37.80
N ALA A 880 7.40 5.61 38.32
CA ALA A 880 7.94 4.96 39.50
C ALA A 880 7.01 5.15 40.71
N LYS A 881 6.51 6.38 40.93
CA LYS A 881 5.58 6.69 41.99
C LYS A 881 4.23 5.98 41.83
N TRP A 882 3.73 5.88 40.60
CA TRP A 882 2.50 5.14 40.30
C TRP A 882 2.62 3.65 40.60
N ASN A 883 3.78 3.03 40.22
CA ASN A 883 4.10 1.63 40.53
C ASN A 883 4.22 1.35 42.04
N GLU A 884 4.64 2.31 42.84
CA GLU A 884 4.62 2.20 44.29
C GLU A 884 3.19 2.20 44.90
N GLY A 885 2.17 2.39 44.07
CA GLY A 885 0.76 2.40 44.46
C GLY A 885 0.32 3.69 45.15
N VAL A 886 1.08 4.77 45.02
CA VAL A 886 0.72 6.10 45.56
C VAL A 886 -0.53 6.60 44.84
N LYS A 887 -1.56 7.01 45.61
CA LYS A 887 -2.86 7.49 45.08
C LYS A 887 -3.19 8.93 45.51
N ASP A 888 -2.34 9.55 46.31
CA ASP A 888 -2.58 10.92 46.78
C ASP A 888 -2.25 11.92 45.66
N ALA A 889 -3.26 12.69 45.22
CA ALA A 889 -3.08 13.73 44.22
C ALA A 889 -2.01 14.77 44.58
N ALA A 890 -1.81 15.04 45.88
CA ALA A 890 -0.79 15.98 46.34
C ALA A 890 0.63 15.53 45.97
N GLU A 891 0.86 14.22 45.88
CA GLU A 891 2.16 13.61 45.50
C GLU A 891 2.47 13.75 44.01
N TYR A 892 1.46 13.96 43.17
CA TYR A 892 1.61 14.14 41.71
C TYR A 892 1.65 15.63 41.31
N LYS A 893 1.42 16.54 42.26
CA LYS A 893 1.40 17.97 41.95
C LYS A 893 2.71 18.46 41.32
N VAL A 894 3.86 17.95 41.75
CA VAL A 894 5.16 18.33 41.23
C VAL A 894 5.27 18.00 39.71
N PHE A 895 4.81 16.84 39.30
CA PHE A 895 4.82 16.45 37.88
C PHE A 895 3.83 17.30 37.05
N ALA A 896 2.64 17.57 37.59
CA ALA A 896 1.70 18.47 36.94
C ALA A 896 2.31 19.88 36.74
N ASP A 897 3.07 20.38 37.71
CA ASP A 897 3.74 21.68 37.61
C ASP A 897 4.89 21.65 36.58
N GLU A 898 5.68 20.55 36.52
CA GLU A 898 6.71 20.34 35.50
C GLU A 898 6.11 20.29 34.10
N TYR A 899 5.06 19.50 33.89
CA TYR A 899 4.36 19.43 32.58
C TYR A 899 3.76 20.79 32.18
N ARG A 900 3.26 21.60 33.12
CA ARG A 900 2.84 22.98 32.80
C ARG A 900 4.00 23.83 32.33
N GLY A 901 5.21 23.66 32.90
CA GLY A 901 6.43 24.31 32.45
C GLY A 901 6.80 23.90 30.99
N TYR A 902 6.67 22.61 30.67
CA TYR A 902 6.85 22.10 29.29
C TYR A 902 5.81 22.70 28.33
N MET A 903 4.54 22.72 28.72
CA MET A 903 3.46 23.33 27.95
C MET A 903 3.73 24.81 27.65
N ASP A 904 4.25 25.58 28.60
CA ASP A 904 4.56 26.99 28.36
C ASP A 904 5.70 27.17 27.35
N THR A 905 6.68 26.28 27.36
CA THR A 905 7.72 26.21 26.34
C THR A 905 7.14 25.87 24.97
N LEU A 906 6.29 24.85 24.88
CA LEU A 906 5.64 24.43 23.63
C LEU A 906 4.71 25.51 23.08
N LYS A 907 3.93 26.19 23.91
CA LYS A 907 3.10 27.33 23.51
C LYS A 907 3.93 28.44 22.88
N THR A 908 5.11 28.73 23.43
CA THR A 908 6.02 29.73 22.89
C THR A 908 6.54 29.31 21.50
N LYS A 909 6.93 28.03 21.34
CA LYS A 909 7.34 27.47 20.04
C LYS A 909 6.18 27.49 19.03
N LEU A 910 4.99 27.05 19.45
CA LEU A 910 3.80 27.03 18.60
C LEU A 910 3.47 28.43 18.06
N GLN A 911 3.51 29.47 18.92
CA GLN A 911 3.27 30.84 18.50
C GLN A 911 4.33 31.34 17.49
N ALA A 912 5.59 30.92 17.65
CA ALA A 912 6.65 31.21 16.70
C ALA A 912 6.40 30.54 15.34
N TYR A 913 5.97 29.26 15.32
CA TYR A 913 5.62 28.56 14.09
C TYR A 913 4.41 29.18 13.40
N VAL A 914 3.30 29.44 14.10
CA VAL A 914 2.14 30.15 13.51
C VAL A 914 2.55 31.45 12.83
N LYS A 915 3.48 32.19 13.43
CA LYS A 915 4.00 33.42 12.83
C LYS A 915 4.90 33.16 11.62
N SER A 916 5.83 32.20 11.67
CA SER A 916 6.72 31.88 10.54
C SER A 916 5.92 31.33 9.36
N GLU A 917 5.00 30.42 9.58
CA GLU A 917 4.11 29.85 8.57
C GLU A 917 3.21 30.94 7.94
N THR A 918 2.69 31.87 8.73
CA THR A 918 2.00 33.07 8.20
C THR A 918 2.89 33.89 7.26
N GLY A 919 4.18 34.01 7.59
CA GLY A 919 5.18 34.65 6.74
C GLY A 919 5.46 33.85 5.47
N ALA A 920 5.62 32.52 5.62
CA ALA A 920 5.86 31.60 4.51
C ALA A 920 4.69 31.57 3.52
N MET A 921 3.44 31.65 3.96
CA MET A 921 2.27 31.78 3.07
C MET A 921 2.34 33.00 2.16
N LYS A 922 2.90 34.12 2.63
CA LYS A 922 3.09 35.33 1.79
C LYS A 922 4.09 35.09 0.68
N VAL A 923 5.15 34.31 0.95
CA VAL A 923 6.16 33.94 -0.05
C VAL A 923 5.57 32.95 -1.02
N LEU A 924 4.98 31.85 -0.53
CA LEU A 924 4.35 30.81 -1.35
C LEU A 924 3.30 31.39 -2.30
N LYS A 925 2.47 32.33 -1.84
CA LYS A 925 1.52 33.04 -2.69
C LYS A 925 2.17 33.75 -3.90
N THR A 926 3.43 34.16 -3.78
CA THR A 926 4.15 34.82 -4.90
C THR A 926 4.82 33.82 -5.84
N MET A 927 4.93 32.57 -5.43
CA MET A 927 5.47 31.47 -6.26
C MET A 927 4.38 30.83 -7.11
N LEU A 928 3.16 30.87 -6.61
CA LEU A 928 1.96 30.41 -7.32
C LEU A 928 1.35 31.51 -8.20
#